data_88bbc1bd66d75583d523dc194df812b7
#
_entry.id   88bbc1bd66d75583d523dc194df812b7
#
_cell.length_a   1.000
_cell.length_b   1.000
_cell.length_c   1.000
_cell.angle_alpha   90.00
_cell.angle_beta   90.00
_cell.angle_gamma   90.00
#
_symmetry.space_group_name_H-M   'P 1'
#
loop_
_entity.id
_entity.type
_entity.pdbx_description
1 polymer ?
#
loop_
_entity_poly.entity_id
_entity_poly.type
_entity_poly.pdbx_seq_one_letter_code
_entity_poly.pdbx_strand_id
1 'polypeptide(L)'
;MKKLTLLFVLFGSLSLYAQTTGSVVGKLIDKEFNDEPLAFANVIIKGTSIGAISDIDGLYGLEDLEPGTYTLIYSFVGYETHEIEVVIEAGKVTEVNVPMGASAASLDEIIITTTTRKESETALLLEQKKAAVIVESIGAQRLTEIGVTDAANATTKISGVTRSEGSGDIYIRGLGDRYLSTTMNGLPIPSDDVNNKNINLDLFSTNVIENIGISKTYATNGYADQASGNVNVSSKGYSKKGFSISVNGGGNTNVFGLDGDFKRSIISEDVTFGFHQKQYAVVDLITRQGWEPINESKSPNYGFRLTGGYKFEVFGKELSVFASGSHRKSFNYQEGLFRSYRSNILDNEFTDVQSFTSNSNTTGYANVKLLLNDKNNIQYNFLGVNKGIDNVYEQGRNGLGFVFDQDPQEEGAFVRDQNFKQTTMFVNQLLGSHKITDNNELEWAGGYNFVLAEEPNRIRNEANILNATTVQYAHVGDFQQRKSSQKIEDEEYNAYLVDHLGFGTSDEYGVKPFKLHIGANFRQKERKFNSLFIGVRAKGFQVPSVDMFSQTFTEDNFNNGLVLREREPDRYFADLSIYSGFANMDFKLNKFSGNFGFRYEIDKIDVTWDVANYVGRVGSIAREYKEFYPSVNLKYELNEKHFLRLASSLTQTLPEFKELSPFEYVSPTGRVTRGNPDLEKSDVINLDLKWEFFPKNSELISLATFYKKIENPINLTQTRGSSGIFQYYNTGEKADIFGVELETRLNIIENEDEEGIVDVNMNITKMWFNQDLFENYQYKGIKESELQGASDFIFNGAVSFKSQSENQFMATLTGNYSSDKIFALGSPEDFNNSAVLYNDEIIEKGFFTLGLVVSKKLGKNLELRLSGQNLLNPDIKQTQGVRNINTGVNTNELVSSYKNGVDTRLTITYNF
;
A
#
# COMPACT_ATOMS: atom_id res chain seq x y z
N MET A 1 7.81 -26.51 34.51
CA MET A 1 6.41 -26.78 34.83
C MET A 1 5.87 -25.94 36.02
N LYS A 2 6.59 -25.67 37.12
CA LYS A 2 6.07 -24.84 38.24
C LYS A 2 5.86 -23.33 37.93
N LYS A 3 6.47 -22.75 36.89
CA LYS A 3 6.27 -21.36 36.48
C LYS A 3 5.10 -21.16 35.53
N LEU A 4 4.67 -22.21 34.82
CA LEU A 4 3.50 -22.19 33.95
C LEU A 4 2.19 -22.28 34.73
N THR A 5 2.21 -22.98 35.86
CA THR A 5 1.05 -23.11 36.76
C THR A 5 0.75 -21.81 37.51
N LEU A 6 1.78 -20.98 37.78
CA LEU A 6 1.59 -19.67 38.43
C LEU A 6 0.97 -18.65 37.49
N LEU A 7 1.24 -18.75 36.19
CA LEU A 7 0.63 -17.89 35.16
C LEU A 7 -0.86 -18.20 34.95
N PHE A 8 -1.23 -19.50 35.07
CA PHE A 8 -2.62 -19.95 34.96
C PHE A 8 -3.45 -19.58 36.19
N VAL A 9 -2.83 -19.53 37.39
CA VAL A 9 -3.51 -19.10 38.63
C VAL A 9 -3.68 -17.58 38.67
N LEU A 10 -2.78 -16.80 38.06
CA LEU A 10 -2.94 -15.33 37.93
C LEU A 10 -4.01 -14.94 36.92
N PHE A 11 -4.25 -15.74 35.89
CA PHE A 11 -5.34 -15.53 34.94
C PHE A 11 -6.72 -15.99 35.45
N GLY A 12 -6.74 -16.92 36.39
CA GLY A 12 -7.98 -17.43 37.00
C GLY A 12 -8.63 -16.52 38.04
N SER A 13 -7.92 -15.46 38.48
CA SER A 13 -8.43 -14.51 39.48
C SER A 13 -9.00 -13.21 38.93
N LEU A 14 -9.09 -13.06 37.62
CA LEU A 14 -9.72 -11.88 36.94
C LEU A 14 -11.16 -12.11 36.46
N SER A 15 -11.75 -13.23 36.81
CA SER A 15 -13.17 -13.51 36.52
C SER A 15 -13.97 -13.22 37.79
N LEU A 16 -14.65 -12.04 37.82
CA LEU A 16 -15.89 -11.83 38.58
C LEU A 16 -16.14 -10.34 38.78
N TYR A 17 -16.52 -9.65 37.72
CA TYR A 17 -17.55 -8.61 37.74
C TYR A 17 -18.24 -8.64 36.38
N ALA A 18 -19.10 -9.60 36.16
CA ALA A 18 -20.12 -9.52 35.13
C ALA A 18 -21.19 -8.59 35.66
N GLN A 19 -21.11 -7.30 35.39
CA GLN A 19 -22.30 -6.48 35.42
C GLN A 19 -23.16 -6.96 34.26
N THR A 20 -24.28 -7.53 34.55
CA THR A 20 -25.30 -7.98 33.58
C THR A 20 -26.04 -6.74 33.11
N THR A 21 -25.51 -6.06 32.10
CA THR A 21 -26.16 -4.96 31.37
C THR A 21 -27.18 -5.55 30.40
N GLY A 22 -28.18 -4.77 30.00
CA GLY A 22 -29.12 -5.09 28.92
C GLY A 22 -28.87 -4.16 27.74
N SER A 23 -29.60 -4.37 26.64
CA SER A 23 -29.53 -3.51 25.47
C SER A 23 -30.92 -3.24 24.89
N VAL A 24 -31.03 -2.12 24.14
CA VAL A 24 -32.21 -1.80 23.31
C VAL A 24 -31.74 -1.78 21.85
N VAL A 25 -32.46 -2.45 21.00
CA VAL A 25 -32.30 -2.40 19.55
C VAL A 25 -33.64 -2.12 18.91
N GLY A 26 -33.66 -1.63 17.69
CA GLY A 26 -34.91 -1.46 16.95
C GLY A 26 -34.67 -0.81 15.59
N LYS A 27 -35.79 -0.66 14.87
CA LYS A 27 -35.84 -0.06 13.54
C LYS A 27 -36.70 1.19 13.54
N LEU A 28 -36.22 2.26 12.93
CA LEU A 28 -36.94 3.47 12.64
C LEU A 28 -37.41 3.45 11.20
N ILE A 29 -38.67 3.65 10.95
CA ILE A 29 -39.31 3.63 9.65
C ILE A 29 -40.07 4.92 9.39
N ASP A 30 -40.12 5.33 8.12
CA ASP A 30 -40.79 6.52 7.64
C ASP A 30 -42.22 6.19 7.22
N LYS A 31 -43.22 6.69 7.97
CA LYS A 31 -44.64 6.50 7.65
C LYS A 31 -45.11 7.20 6.38
N GLU A 32 -44.42 8.25 5.97
CA GLU A 32 -44.81 9.06 4.79
C GLU A 32 -44.27 8.47 3.48
N PHE A 33 -43.26 7.60 3.56
CA PHE A 33 -42.64 6.99 2.41
C PHE A 33 -42.69 5.42 2.46
N ASN A 34 -43.91 4.88 2.56
CA ASN A 34 -44.15 3.44 2.47
C ASN A 34 -43.36 2.56 3.45
N ASP A 35 -43.20 3.02 4.70
CA ASP A 35 -42.39 2.35 5.73
C ASP A 35 -40.92 2.12 5.36
N GLU A 36 -40.33 2.98 4.52
CA GLU A 36 -38.89 2.93 4.23
C GLU A 36 -38.09 3.17 5.50
N PRO A 37 -36.87 2.59 5.59
CA PRO A 37 -35.99 2.81 6.73
C PRO A 37 -35.66 4.29 6.95
N LEU A 38 -35.81 4.80 8.15
CA LEU A 38 -35.41 6.16 8.48
C LEU A 38 -33.96 6.19 8.94
N ALA A 39 -33.06 6.45 8.00
CA ALA A 39 -31.64 6.50 8.25
C ALA A 39 -31.25 7.80 8.99
N PHE A 40 -30.29 7.67 9.91
CA PHE A 40 -29.67 8.79 10.64
C PHE A 40 -30.61 9.55 11.61
N ALA A 41 -31.68 8.91 12.05
CA ALA A 41 -32.50 9.44 13.11
C ALA A 41 -31.85 9.24 14.48
N ASN A 42 -31.98 10.23 15.36
CA ASN A 42 -31.38 10.19 16.69
C ASN A 42 -32.26 9.40 17.66
N VAL A 43 -31.63 8.55 18.47
CA VAL A 43 -32.26 7.83 19.61
C VAL A 43 -31.44 8.13 20.85
N ILE A 44 -32.05 8.82 21.84
CA ILE A 44 -31.37 9.30 23.04
C ILE A 44 -32.15 8.88 24.29
N ILE A 45 -31.43 8.50 25.33
CA ILE A 45 -32.03 8.31 26.66
C ILE A 45 -32.29 9.67 27.28
N LYS A 46 -33.55 9.97 27.57
CA LYS A 46 -33.98 11.26 28.12
C LYS A 46 -33.22 11.63 29.39
N GLY A 47 -32.61 12.84 29.36
CA GLY A 47 -31.85 13.36 30.50
C GLY A 47 -30.40 12.87 30.60
N THR A 48 -29.89 12.16 29.58
CA THR A 48 -28.51 11.70 29.52
C THR A 48 -27.87 12.08 28.19
N SER A 49 -26.55 11.87 28.08
CA SER A 49 -25.80 11.96 26.81
C SER A 49 -25.65 10.59 26.11
N ILE A 50 -26.37 9.56 26.57
CA ILE A 50 -26.32 8.22 25.99
C ILE A 50 -27.33 8.16 24.83
N GLY A 51 -26.84 7.90 23.63
CA GLY A 51 -27.67 7.82 22.45
C GLY A 51 -27.05 7.03 21.34
N ALA A 52 -27.85 6.71 20.34
CA ALA A 52 -27.45 6.08 19.07
C ALA A 52 -28.10 6.84 17.92
N ILE A 53 -27.58 6.64 16.72
CA ILE A 53 -28.21 7.07 15.48
C ILE A 53 -28.59 5.82 14.72
N SER A 54 -29.77 5.83 14.11
CA SER A 54 -30.16 4.77 13.22
C SER A 54 -29.18 4.70 12.02
N ASP A 55 -28.80 3.49 11.66
CA ASP A 55 -28.02 3.24 10.45
C ASP A 55 -28.89 3.46 9.19
N ILE A 56 -28.32 3.12 8.03
CA ILE A 56 -29.00 3.34 6.73
C ILE A 56 -30.23 2.47 6.55
N ASP A 57 -30.29 1.33 7.25
CA ASP A 57 -31.45 0.42 7.28
C ASP A 57 -32.44 0.79 8.38
N GLY A 58 -32.24 1.99 8.97
CA GLY A 58 -33.07 2.50 10.08
C GLY A 58 -32.81 1.80 11.41
N LEU A 59 -31.81 0.91 11.49
CA LEU A 59 -31.52 0.12 12.70
C LEU A 59 -30.71 0.95 13.70
N TYR A 60 -31.07 0.86 14.98
CA TYR A 60 -30.31 1.46 16.06
C TYR A 60 -30.08 0.46 17.20
N GLY A 61 -29.00 0.68 17.98
CA GLY A 61 -28.72 -0.12 19.17
C GLY A 61 -28.10 0.72 20.27
N LEU A 62 -28.59 0.56 21.47
CA LEU A 62 -28.03 1.10 22.71
C LEU A 62 -27.61 -0.10 23.55
N GLU A 63 -26.30 -0.31 23.70
CA GLU A 63 -25.73 -1.44 24.43
C GLU A 63 -25.22 -0.99 25.81
N ASP A 64 -24.95 -1.94 26.69
CA ASP A 64 -24.38 -1.73 28.02
C ASP A 64 -25.23 -0.85 28.96
N LEU A 65 -26.54 -0.93 28.86
CA LEU A 65 -27.46 -0.23 29.75
C LEU A 65 -27.65 -0.99 31.07
N GLU A 66 -27.60 -0.29 32.19
CA GLU A 66 -27.96 -0.89 33.47
C GLU A 66 -29.45 -1.29 33.48
N PRO A 67 -29.81 -2.39 34.14
CA PRO A 67 -31.24 -2.74 34.25
C PRO A 67 -32.04 -1.62 34.91
N GLY A 68 -33.14 -1.21 34.29
CA GLY A 68 -33.95 -0.12 34.72
C GLY A 68 -34.99 0.32 33.70
N THR A 69 -35.78 1.31 34.03
CA THR A 69 -36.78 1.90 33.12
C THR A 69 -36.20 3.20 32.55
N TYR A 70 -36.15 3.32 31.23
CA TYR A 70 -35.62 4.44 30.50
C TYR A 70 -36.69 5.02 29.56
N THR A 71 -36.66 6.33 29.36
CA THR A 71 -37.43 6.95 28.29
C THR A 71 -36.51 7.23 27.13
N LEU A 72 -36.76 6.64 25.98
CA LEU A 72 -36.01 6.90 24.75
C LEU A 72 -36.71 8.01 23.96
N ILE A 73 -35.92 8.96 23.47
CA ILE A 73 -36.38 10.04 22.60
C ILE A 73 -35.88 9.71 21.19
N TYR A 74 -36.83 9.57 20.27
CA TYR A 74 -36.58 9.35 18.85
C TYR A 74 -36.83 10.67 18.11
N SER A 75 -35.84 11.19 17.42
CA SER A 75 -35.99 12.47 16.72
C SER A 75 -35.24 12.43 15.36
N PHE A 76 -35.91 13.02 14.37
CA PHE A 76 -35.32 13.23 13.05
C PHE A 76 -35.81 14.55 12.47
N VAL A 77 -34.95 15.24 11.69
CA VAL A 77 -35.26 16.55 11.12
C VAL A 77 -36.48 16.45 10.20
N GLY A 78 -37.54 17.21 10.53
CA GLY A 78 -38.80 17.20 9.78
C GLY A 78 -39.82 16.18 10.28
N TYR A 79 -39.55 15.41 11.34
CA TYR A 79 -40.44 14.39 11.90
C TYR A 79 -40.88 14.71 13.33
N GLU A 80 -42.01 14.17 13.73
CA GLU A 80 -42.46 14.28 15.11
C GLU A 80 -41.52 13.52 16.05
N THR A 81 -41.14 14.16 17.16
CA THR A 81 -40.33 13.51 18.18
C THR A 81 -41.19 12.52 18.96
N HIS A 82 -40.77 11.27 19.06
CA HIS A 82 -41.43 10.24 19.85
C HIS A 82 -40.69 9.99 21.15
N GLU A 83 -41.39 9.92 22.26
CA GLU A 83 -40.86 9.48 23.56
C GLU A 83 -41.49 8.14 23.93
N ILE A 84 -40.65 7.11 24.15
CA ILE A 84 -41.12 5.75 24.46
C ILE A 84 -40.43 5.27 25.73
N GLU A 85 -41.20 4.81 26.70
CA GLU A 85 -40.69 4.21 27.92
C GLU A 85 -40.34 2.73 27.67
N VAL A 86 -39.08 2.33 27.97
CA VAL A 86 -38.60 0.97 27.78
C VAL A 86 -38.02 0.41 29.06
N VAL A 87 -38.26 -0.86 29.33
CA VAL A 87 -37.71 -1.57 30.49
C VAL A 87 -36.52 -2.42 30.01
N ILE A 88 -35.34 -2.15 30.57
CA ILE A 88 -34.13 -2.89 30.32
C ILE A 88 -33.95 -3.94 31.42
N GLU A 89 -33.89 -5.20 31.02
CA GLU A 89 -33.62 -6.32 31.91
C GLU A 89 -32.17 -6.83 31.69
N ALA A 90 -31.55 -7.26 32.80
CA ALA A 90 -30.19 -7.79 32.76
C ALA A 90 -30.01 -8.97 31.79
N GLY A 91 -29.05 -8.87 30.89
CA GLY A 91 -28.72 -9.93 29.92
C GLY A 91 -29.78 -10.13 28.83
N LYS A 92 -30.74 -9.20 28.66
CA LYS A 92 -31.73 -9.25 27.59
C LYS A 92 -31.59 -8.08 26.61
N VAL A 93 -32.02 -8.34 25.39
CA VAL A 93 -32.14 -7.34 24.33
C VAL A 93 -33.64 -6.96 24.27
N THR A 94 -33.94 -5.68 24.42
CA THR A 94 -35.32 -5.14 24.27
C THR A 94 -35.42 -4.57 22.85
N GLU A 95 -36.38 -5.04 22.07
CA GLU A 95 -36.60 -4.54 20.70
C GLU A 95 -37.72 -3.49 20.71
N VAL A 96 -37.45 -2.31 20.09
CA VAL A 96 -38.41 -1.20 19.98
C VAL A 96 -38.33 -0.61 18.56
N ASN A 97 -39.32 -0.96 17.74
CA ASN A 97 -39.46 -0.42 16.39
C ASN A 97 -40.38 0.80 16.40
N VAL A 98 -39.94 1.92 15.79
CA VAL A 98 -40.68 3.19 15.88
C VAL A 98 -40.98 3.75 14.50
N PRO A 99 -42.27 3.75 14.10
CA PRO A 99 -42.67 4.44 12.89
C PRO A 99 -42.73 5.95 13.14
N MET A 100 -41.95 6.73 12.42
CA MET A 100 -41.91 8.18 12.53
C MET A 100 -42.75 8.87 11.44
N GLY A 101 -43.51 9.91 11.78
CA GLY A 101 -44.31 10.71 10.85
C GLY A 101 -43.78 12.13 10.74
N ALA A 102 -44.05 12.83 9.62
CA ALA A 102 -43.63 14.20 9.39
C ALA A 102 -44.26 15.18 10.43
N SER A 103 -43.45 16.10 10.93
CA SER A 103 -43.91 17.12 11.91
C SER A 103 -44.44 18.36 11.23
N ALA A 104 -45.62 18.83 11.72
CA ALA A 104 -46.23 20.09 11.28
C ALA A 104 -45.76 21.34 12.07
N ALA A 105 -44.78 21.24 12.98
CA ALA A 105 -44.37 22.35 13.86
C ALA A 105 -42.85 22.44 14.02
N SER A 106 -42.35 23.67 14.12
CA SER A 106 -40.99 24.14 14.07
C SER A 106 -40.03 23.64 15.16
N LEU A 107 -38.81 23.44 14.71
CA LEU A 107 -37.48 23.22 15.26
C LEU A 107 -37.09 23.99 16.53
N ASP A 108 -36.64 23.24 17.53
CA ASP A 108 -35.57 23.63 18.44
C ASP A 108 -34.44 22.59 18.24
N GLU A 109 -33.30 23.09 17.76
CA GLU A 109 -32.18 22.31 17.23
C GLU A 109 -31.33 21.74 18.38
N ILE A 110 -31.36 20.43 18.59
CA ILE A 110 -30.29 19.73 19.33
C ILE A 110 -29.35 19.11 18.30
N ILE A 111 -28.24 19.80 18.04
CA ILE A 111 -27.18 19.27 17.18
C ILE A 111 -26.39 18.23 17.98
N ILE A 112 -26.61 16.97 17.69
CA ILE A 112 -25.73 15.88 18.16
C ILE A 112 -24.75 15.57 17.02
N THR A 113 -23.53 15.99 17.20
CA THR A 113 -22.41 15.59 16.33
C THR A 113 -22.01 14.15 16.63
N THR A 114 -22.64 13.21 15.94
CA THR A 114 -22.17 11.83 15.93
C THR A 114 -21.21 11.61 14.77
N THR A 115 -20.06 11.10 15.08
CA THR A 115 -19.10 10.62 14.07
C THR A 115 -19.69 9.40 13.40
N THR A 116 -20.14 9.55 12.15
CA THR A 116 -20.58 8.44 11.30
C THR A 116 -19.43 7.43 11.20
N ARG A 117 -19.67 6.15 11.46
CA ARG A 117 -18.64 5.11 11.32
C ARG A 117 -18.32 4.94 9.85
N LYS A 118 -17.20 5.49 9.42
CA LYS A 118 -16.65 5.30 8.05
C LYS A 118 -16.04 3.91 7.83
N GLU A 119 -16.39 2.94 8.65
CA GLU A 119 -16.02 1.53 8.48
C GLU A 119 -17.00 0.79 7.57
N SER A 120 -18.25 1.25 7.48
CA SER A 120 -19.35 0.64 6.72
C SER A 120 -19.26 0.99 5.25
N GLU A 121 -19.40 -0.01 4.38
CA GLU A 121 -19.43 0.16 2.93
C GLU A 121 -20.56 1.09 2.48
N THR A 122 -21.72 0.95 3.09
CA THR A 122 -22.90 1.75 2.74
C THR A 122 -22.71 3.22 3.12
N ALA A 123 -22.08 3.50 4.28
CA ALA A 123 -21.75 4.87 4.67
C ALA A 123 -20.76 5.51 3.69
N LEU A 124 -19.76 4.75 3.21
CA LEU A 124 -18.80 5.23 2.24
C LEU A 124 -19.42 5.45 0.85
N LEU A 125 -20.35 4.59 0.41
CA LEU A 125 -21.10 4.80 -0.84
C LEU A 125 -21.96 6.05 -0.77
N LEU A 126 -22.59 6.32 0.39
CA LEU A 126 -23.36 7.54 0.59
C LEU A 126 -22.44 8.79 0.60
N GLU A 127 -21.26 8.70 1.22
CA GLU A 127 -20.24 9.76 1.16
C GLU A 127 -19.81 10.00 -0.30
N GLN A 128 -19.54 8.93 -1.06
CA GLN A 128 -19.24 8.99 -2.50
C GLN A 128 -20.38 9.65 -3.27
N LYS A 129 -21.64 9.24 -3.02
CA LYS A 129 -22.83 9.84 -3.65
C LYS A 129 -22.94 11.34 -3.38
N LYS A 130 -22.58 11.82 -2.18
CA LYS A 130 -22.65 13.23 -1.77
C LYS A 130 -21.43 14.05 -2.24
N ALA A 131 -20.25 13.46 -2.33
CA ALA A 131 -19.01 14.15 -2.70
C ALA A 131 -19.10 14.81 -4.07
N ALA A 132 -18.43 15.95 -4.26
CA ALA A 132 -18.23 16.59 -5.56
C ALA A 132 -17.04 15.94 -6.29
N VAL A 133 -15.96 15.60 -5.58
CA VAL A 133 -14.76 14.95 -6.09
C VAL A 133 -15.01 13.45 -6.29
N ILE A 134 -14.41 12.86 -7.32
CA ILE A 134 -14.50 11.41 -7.56
C ILE A 134 -13.54 10.68 -6.60
N VAL A 135 -14.08 10.18 -5.50
CA VAL A 135 -13.38 9.37 -4.50
C VAL A 135 -14.08 8.02 -4.42
N GLU A 136 -13.31 6.95 -4.49
CA GLU A 136 -13.79 5.59 -4.25
C GLU A 136 -13.17 5.07 -2.97
N SER A 137 -13.98 4.57 -2.05
CA SER A 137 -13.51 4.13 -0.74
C SER A 137 -13.91 2.69 -0.45
N ILE A 138 -13.11 2.02 0.37
CA ILE A 138 -13.40 0.69 0.89
C ILE A 138 -13.21 0.69 2.41
N GLY A 139 -14.23 0.27 3.15
CA GLY A 139 -14.26 0.27 4.61
C GLY A 139 -13.64 -0.98 5.23
N ALA A 140 -13.22 -0.87 6.49
CA ALA A 140 -12.64 -1.97 7.25
C ALA A 140 -13.60 -3.17 7.38
N GLN A 141 -14.90 -2.93 7.43
CA GLN A 141 -15.91 -3.98 7.43
C GLN A 141 -15.79 -4.84 6.16
N ARG A 142 -15.82 -4.20 4.99
CA ARG A 142 -15.71 -4.90 3.69
C ARG A 142 -14.37 -5.61 3.54
N LEU A 143 -13.29 -5.00 3.97
CA LEU A 143 -11.96 -5.62 3.96
C LEU A 143 -11.93 -6.92 4.77
N THR A 144 -12.62 -6.92 5.89
CA THR A 144 -12.77 -8.10 6.74
C THR A 144 -13.59 -9.18 6.03
N GLU A 145 -14.69 -8.81 5.37
CA GLU A 145 -15.58 -9.72 4.65
C GLU A 145 -14.88 -10.41 3.47
N ILE A 146 -14.14 -9.68 2.66
CA ILE A 146 -13.39 -10.25 1.54
C ILE A 146 -12.06 -10.89 1.95
N GLY A 147 -11.78 -10.95 3.27
CA GLY A 147 -10.61 -11.62 3.84
C GLY A 147 -9.28 -10.97 3.57
N VAL A 148 -9.30 -9.74 3.20
CA VAL A 148 -8.09 -8.94 2.98
C VAL A 148 -7.45 -8.61 4.32
N THR A 149 -6.15 -8.84 4.44
CA THR A 149 -5.40 -8.68 5.69
C THR A 149 -4.61 -7.39 5.77
N ASP A 150 -4.44 -6.70 4.65
CA ASP A 150 -3.62 -5.51 4.50
C ASP A 150 -4.20 -4.54 3.47
N ALA A 151 -3.74 -3.29 3.50
CA ALA A 151 -4.24 -2.24 2.63
C ALA A 151 -3.88 -2.45 1.14
N ALA A 152 -2.74 -3.07 0.82
CA ALA A 152 -2.33 -3.29 -0.56
C ALA A 152 -3.34 -4.18 -1.31
N ASN A 153 -3.73 -5.30 -0.69
CA ASN A 153 -4.76 -6.17 -1.26
C ASN A 153 -6.16 -5.52 -1.24
N ALA A 154 -6.40 -4.59 -0.31
CA ALA A 154 -7.64 -3.83 -0.24
C ALA A 154 -7.84 -2.92 -1.45
N THR A 155 -6.80 -2.18 -1.83
CA THR A 155 -6.86 -1.23 -2.94
C THR A 155 -7.16 -1.89 -4.29
N THR A 156 -6.75 -3.16 -4.50
CA THR A 156 -7.08 -3.90 -5.73
C THR A 156 -8.58 -4.20 -5.89
N LYS A 157 -9.40 -3.91 -4.89
CA LYS A 157 -10.86 -4.05 -4.98
C LYS A 157 -11.54 -2.77 -5.47
N ILE A 158 -10.78 -1.70 -5.62
CA ILE A 158 -11.22 -0.43 -6.17
C ILE A 158 -10.98 -0.43 -7.68
N SER A 159 -11.87 0.21 -8.44
CA SER A 159 -11.81 0.19 -9.91
C SER A 159 -10.52 0.82 -10.45
N GLY A 160 -9.96 0.30 -11.54
CA GLY A 160 -8.73 0.79 -12.16
C GLY A 160 -7.46 0.66 -11.31
N VAL A 161 -7.50 -0.13 -10.23
CA VAL A 161 -6.35 -0.36 -9.36
C VAL A 161 -5.83 -1.78 -9.53
N THR A 162 -4.52 -1.90 -9.75
CA THR A 162 -3.79 -3.18 -9.78
C THR A 162 -2.61 -3.16 -8.82
N ARG A 163 -2.06 -4.33 -8.57
CA ARG A 163 -0.87 -4.53 -7.77
C ARG A 163 0.20 -5.25 -8.59
N SER A 164 1.45 -4.88 -8.42
CA SER A 164 2.57 -5.65 -8.94
C SER A 164 2.84 -6.87 -8.05
N GLU A 165 2.96 -8.05 -8.66
CA GLU A 165 3.35 -9.24 -7.91
C GLU A 165 4.83 -9.17 -7.53
N GLY A 166 5.09 -9.41 -6.26
CA GLY A 166 6.45 -9.44 -5.70
C GLY A 166 6.90 -8.14 -5.03
N SER A 167 6.49 -6.94 -5.49
CA SER A 167 6.83 -5.66 -4.84
C SER A 167 5.72 -5.11 -3.94
N GLY A 168 4.47 -5.45 -4.22
CA GLY A 168 3.31 -4.87 -3.53
C GLY A 168 2.97 -3.46 -4.00
N ASP A 169 3.63 -2.96 -5.05
CA ASP A 169 3.38 -1.64 -5.62
C ASP A 169 2.00 -1.58 -6.25
N ILE A 170 1.36 -0.43 -6.11
CA ILE A 170 0.02 -0.19 -6.62
C ILE A 170 0.11 0.64 -7.89
N TYR A 171 -0.76 0.32 -8.84
CA TYR A 171 -0.98 1.07 -10.07
C TYR A 171 -2.42 1.56 -10.10
N ILE A 172 -2.61 2.84 -10.33
CA ILE A 172 -3.92 3.45 -10.53
C ILE A 172 -4.04 3.87 -11.99
N ARG A 173 -5.05 3.32 -12.70
CA ARG A 173 -5.26 3.61 -14.12
C ARG A 173 -4.01 3.33 -14.97
N GLY A 174 -3.35 2.21 -14.68
CA GLY A 174 -2.12 1.79 -15.35
C GLY A 174 -0.87 2.57 -14.97
N LEU A 175 -0.97 3.66 -14.25
CA LEU A 175 0.16 4.46 -13.79
C LEU A 175 0.67 3.93 -12.45
N GLY A 176 1.98 3.66 -12.40
CA GLY A 176 2.65 3.06 -11.25
C GLY A 176 2.99 4.04 -10.13
N ASP A 177 3.76 3.55 -9.19
CA ASP A 177 4.13 4.18 -7.93
C ASP A 177 4.57 5.66 -8.07
N ARG A 178 5.34 6.00 -9.11
CA ARG A 178 5.81 7.36 -9.41
C ARG A 178 4.67 8.38 -9.48
N TYR A 179 3.55 8.00 -10.09
CA TYR A 179 2.45 8.89 -10.43
C TYR A 179 1.39 9.00 -9.35
N LEU A 180 1.52 8.24 -8.26
CA LEU A 180 0.56 8.29 -7.17
C LEU A 180 1.16 8.91 -5.89
N SER A 181 0.29 9.31 -4.99
CA SER A 181 0.63 9.80 -3.66
C SER A 181 -0.07 8.96 -2.61
N THR A 182 0.58 8.74 -1.47
CA THR A 182 -0.01 8.06 -0.32
C THR A 182 0.00 8.95 0.90
N THR A 183 -1.16 9.05 1.54
CA THR A 183 -1.35 9.81 2.78
C THR A 183 -1.97 8.94 3.87
N MET A 184 -1.74 9.30 5.11
CA MET A 184 -2.46 8.79 6.27
C MET A 184 -3.12 9.96 6.96
N ASN A 185 -4.45 9.91 7.10
CA ASN A 185 -5.26 11.02 7.66
C ASN A 185 -4.99 12.37 6.96
N GLY A 186 -4.75 12.35 5.64
CA GLY A 186 -4.47 13.54 4.83
C GLY A 186 -3.03 14.06 4.87
N LEU A 187 -2.16 13.52 5.71
CA LEU A 187 -0.74 13.88 5.78
C LEU A 187 0.11 12.88 4.98
N PRO A 188 1.12 13.34 4.22
CA PRO A 188 2.09 12.47 3.55
C PRO A 188 2.78 11.52 4.54
N ILE A 189 3.08 10.32 4.08
CA ILE A 189 3.87 9.34 4.81
C ILE A 189 5.04 8.86 3.95
N PRO A 190 6.23 8.65 4.55
CA PRO A 190 7.41 8.24 3.81
C PRO A 190 7.30 6.79 3.34
N SER A 191 8.07 6.45 2.31
CA SER A 191 8.22 5.07 1.84
C SER A 191 9.07 4.24 2.80
N ASP A 192 8.74 2.97 2.94
CA ASP A 192 9.55 1.96 3.64
C ASP A 192 10.64 1.34 2.75
N ASP A 193 10.61 1.61 1.47
CA ASP A 193 11.59 1.12 0.51
C ASP A 193 12.19 2.28 -0.30
N VAL A 194 13.51 2.30 -0.38
CA VAL A 194 14.26 3.28 -1.18
C VAL A 194 13.91 3.23 -2.67
N ASN A 195 13.41 2.08 -3.14
CA ASN A 195 13.06 1.87 -4.53
C ASN A 195 11.70 2.50 -4.92
N ASN A 196 10.87 2.83 -3.93
CA ASN A 196 9.49 3.24 -4.12
C ASN A 196 9.27 4.65 -3.58
N LYS A 197 8.44 5.43 -4.27
CA LYS A 197 7.97 6.73 -3.83
C LYS A 197 7.03 6.60 -2.64
N ASN A 198 6.11 5.65 -2.72
CA ASN A 198 5.07 5.45 -1.75
C ASN A 198 5.38 4.26 -0.83
N ILE A 199 4.82 4.31 0.35
CA ILE A 199 4.90 3.23 1.32
C ILE A 199 4.25 1.96 0.78
N ASN A 200 4.82 0.82 1.09
CA ASN A 200 4.16 -0.44 0.81
C ASN A 200 2.93 -0.61 1.71
N LEU A 201 1.76 -0.59 1.11
CA LEU A 201 0.48 -0.65 1.82
C LEU A 201 0.23 -2.00 2.52
N ASP A 202 1.02 -3.04 2.29
CA ASP A 202 0.95 -4.31 3.03
C ASP A 202 1.34 -4.16 4.51
N LEU A 203 2.02 -3.06 4.86
CA LEU A 203 2.36 -2.71 6.23
C LEU A 203 1.15 -2.30 7.07
N PHE A 204 0.10 -1.78 6.43
CA PHE A 204 -1.14 -1.42 7.11
C PHE A 204 -2.05 -2.63 7.22
N SER A 205 -2.04 -3.24 8.38
CA SER A 205 -3.03 -4.26 8.73
C SER A 205 -4.44 -3.65 8.77
N THR A 206 -5.44 -4.38 8.27
CA THR A 206 -6.85 -3.94 8.26
C THR A 206 -7.41 -3.54 9.63
N ASN A 207 -6.73 -3.87 10.72
CA ASN A 207 -7.19 -3.51 12.08
C ASN A 207 -6.83 -2.10 12.51
N VAL A 208 -5.82 -1.48 11.88
CA VAL A 208 -5.44 -0.08 12.16
C VAL A 208 -6.07 0.87 11.16
N ILE A 209 -6.85 0.33 10.21
CA ILE A 209 -7.52 1.06 9.13
C ILE A 209 -9.00 1.18 9.46
N GLU A 210 -9.54 2.38 9.34
CA GLU A 210 -10.98 2.64 9.32
C GLU A 210 -11.52 2.48 7.89
N ASN A 211 -10.88 3.15 6.93
CA ASN A 211 -11.15 3.00 5.50
C ASN A 211 -9.91 3.38 4.67
N ILE A 212 -9.95 3.02 3.40
CA ILE A 212 -8.99 3.46 2.38
C ILE A 212 -9.78 4.20 1.31
N GLY A 213 -9.48 5.47 1.12
CA GLY A 213 -10.03 6.30 0.06
C GLY A 213 -9.04 6.46 -1.08
N ILE A 214 -9.48 6.25 -2.33
CA ILE A 214 -8.70 6.55 -3.53
C ILE A 214 -9.35 7.69 -4.28
N SER A 215 -8.69 8.82 -4.28
CA SER A 215 -9.09 9.99 -5.07
C SER A 215 -8.46 9.86 -6.45
N LYS A 216 -9.27 9.60 -7.47
CA LYS A 216 -8.83 9.50 -8.88
C LYS A 216 -8.82 10.84 -9.59
N THR A 217 -9.46 11.85 -9.00
CA THR A 217 -9.43 13.23 -9.45
C THR A 217 -8.81 14.13 -8.39
N TYR A 218 -8.19 15.20 -8.82
CA TYR A 218 -7.47 16.11 -7.96
C TYR A 218 -8.38 17.14 -7.31
N ALA A 219 -8.14 17.42 -6.04
CA ALA A 219 -8.66 18.57 -5.32
C ALA A 219 -7.50 19.38 -4.72
N THR A 220 -7.58 20.69 -4.76
CA THR A 220 -6.46 21.62 -4.49
C THR A 220 -5.96 21.64 -3.05
N ASN A 221 -6.69 21.05 -2.10
CA ASN A 221 -6.23 20.81 -0.73
C ASN A 221 -5.14 19.73 -0.61
N GLY A 222 -5.02 18.83 -1.61
CA GLY A 222 -3.96 17.83 -1.72
C GLY A 222 -2.71 18.37 -2.41
N TYR A 223 -1.56 17.75 -2.18
CA TYR A 223 -0.31 18.06 -2.91
C TYR A 223 -0.47 17.77 -4.40
N ALA A 224 0.18 18.58 -5.24
CA ALA A 224 0.09 18.45 -6.71
C ALA A 224 0.82 17.21 -7.25
N ASP A 225 1.76 16.65 -6.50
CA ASP A 225 2.51 15.43 -6.85
C ASP A 225 1.66 14.16 -6.69
N GLN A 226 0.59 14.05 -7.49
CA GLN A 226 -0.38 12.95 -7.53
C GLN A 226 -1.05 12.82 -8.90
N ALA A 227 -0.26 12.53 -9.92
CA ALA A 227 -0.74 12.52 -11.31
C ALA A 227 -1.79 11.43 -11.62
N SER A 228 -1.72 10.26 -10.97
CA SER A 228 -2.72 9.19 -11.14
C SER A 228 -3.83 9.23 -10.10
N GLY A 229 -3.51 9.70 -8.90
CA GLY A 229 -4.43 9.80 -7.77
C GLY A 229 -3.74 9.78 -6.42
N ASN A 230 -4.53 9.90 -5.36
CA ASN A 230 -4.06 9.80 -3.99
C ASN A 230 -4.74 8.63 -3.26
N VAL A 231 -3.94 7.82 -2.57
CA VAL A 231 -4.40 6.78 -1.65
C VAL A 231 -4.33 7.33 -0.24
N ASN A 232 -5.47 7.59 0.38
CA ASN A 232 -5.54 8.04 1.76
C ASN A 232 -5.96 6.90 2.69
N VAL A 233 -5.09 6.53 3.62
CA VAL A 233 -5.40 5.56 4.67
C VAL A 233 -5.96 6.31 5.87
N SER A 234 -7.25 6.17 6.13
CA SER A 234 -7.86 6.68 7.35
C SER A 234 -7.59 5.70 8.48
N SER A 235 -6.98 6.18 9.53
CA SER A 235 -6.60 5.33 10.66
C SER A 235 -7.76 5.12 11.63
N LYS A 236 -7.84 3.92 12.20
CA LYS A 236 -8.89 3.51 13.11
C LYS A 236 -8.82 4.25 14.45
N GLY A 237 -9.95 4.80 14.86
CA GLY A 237 -10.15 5.35 16.18
C GLY A 237 -10.87 4.38 17.13
N TYR A 238 -11.19 4.87 18.32
CA TYR A 238 -12.06 4.14 19.25
C TYR A 238 -13.48 4.02 18.66
N SER A 239 -14.00 2.81 18.58
CA SER A 239 -15.37 2.56 18.13
C SER A 239 -16.27 1.99 19.23
N LYS A 240 -15.74 1.03 20.00
CA LYS A 240 -16.45 0.42 21.13
C LYS A 240 -15.46 -0.07 22.19
N LYS A 241 -15.91 -0.14 23.43
CA LYS A 241 -15.17 -0.80 24.50
C LYS A 241 -14.99 -2.27 24.16
N GLY A 242 -13.77 -2.75 24.21
CA GLY A 242 -13.47 -4.16 23.98
C GLY A 242 -11.98 -4.41 23.77
N PHE A 243 -11.66 -5.68 23.88
CA PHE A 243 -10.32 -6.20 23.65
C PHE A 243 -10.45 -7.43 22.75
N SER A 244 -9.54 -7.59 21.79
CA SER A 244 -9.52 -8.79 20.95
C SER A 244 -8.12 -9.35 20.80
N ILE A 245 -8.05 -10.67 20.73
CA ILE A 245 -6.83 -11.44 20.44
C ILE A 245 -7.08 -12.22 19.16
N SER A 246 -6.14 -12.13 18.24
CA SER A 246 -6.13 -12.94 17.01
C SER A 246 -4.82 -13.71 16.91
N VAL A 247 -4.91 -14.98 16.56
CA VAL A 247 -3.75 -15.83 16.25
C VAL A 247 -3.96 -16.42 14.87
N ASN A 248 -2.94 -16.44 14.05
CA ASN A 248 -3.00 -17.07 12.73
C ASN A 248 -1.83 -18.00 12.49
N GLY A 249 -2.09 -19.04 11.71
CA GLY A 249 -1.10 -20.01 11.23
C GLY A 249 -1.42 -20.40 9.80
N GLY A 250 -0.40 -20.79 9.04
CA GLY A 250 -0.57 -21.15 7.64
C GLY A 250 0.73 -21.52 6.95
N GLY A 251 0.75 -21.46 5.63
CA GLY A 251 1.99 -21.70 4.89
C GLY A 251 1.80 -21.58 3.39
N ASN A 252 2.94 -21.61 2.71
CA ASN A 252 3.03 -21.56 1.26
C ASN A 252 3.35 -22.95 0.69
N THR A 253 2.64 -23.35 -0.38
CA THR A 253 2.81 -24.69 -0.97
C THR A 253 4.22 -24.92 -1.51
N ASN A 254 4.89 -23.89 -2.04
CA ASN A 254 6.26 -24.04 -2.54
C ASN A 254 7.24 -24.29 -1.39
N VAL A 255 7.05 -23.65 -0.23
CA VAL A 255 7.90 -23.88 0.97
C VAL A 255 7.75 -25.30 1.47
N PHE A 256 6.52 -25.82 1.57
CA PHE A 256 6.28 -27.20 2.01
C PHE A 256 6.67 -28.25 0.96
N GLY A 257 6.58 -27.89 -0.33
CA GLY A 257 7.00 -28.73 -1.46
C GLY A 257 8.49 -28.73 -1.74
N LEU A 258 9.27 -27.85 -1.10
CA LEU A 258 10.70 -27.74 -1.33
C LEU A 258 11.43 -29.05 -0.96
N ASP A 259 12.31 -29.52 -1.85
CA ASP A 259 13.27 -30.59 -1.52
C ASP A 259 14.41 -30.02 -0.68
N GLY A 260 14.60 -30.54 0.54
CA GLY A 260 15.60 -30.07 1.48
C GLY A 260 15.11 -28.96 2.44
N ASP A 261 16.06 -28.28 3.05
CA ASP A 261 15.81 -27.25 4.05
C ASP A 261 15.57 -25.88 3.40
N PHE A 262 14.85 -25.01 4.11
CA PHE A 262 14.70 -23.61 3.77
C PHE A 262 15.99 -22.86 4.11
N LYS A 263 16.49 -22.00 3.20
CA LYS A 263 17.70 -21.22 3.42
C LYS A 263 17.37 -19.84 3.98
N ARG A 264 18.18 -19.40 4.94
CA ARG A 264 18.17 -18.04 5.45
C ARG A 264 19.57 -17.47 5.41
N SER A 265 19.68 -16.15 5.27
CA SER A 265 20.98 -15.50 5.33
C SER A 265 21.65 -15.71 6.69
N ILE A 266 22.97 -15.77 6.73
CA ILE A 266 23.73 -15.87 7.98
C ILE A 266 23.46 -14.69 8.92
N ILE A 267 23.08 -13.54 8.37
CA ILE A 267 22.73 -12.32 9.11
C ILE A 267 21.53 -12.58 10.03
N SER A 268 20.65 -13.48 9.63
CA SER A 268 19.42 -13.78 10.37
C SER A 268 19.65 -14.43 11.75
N GLU A 269 20.86 -14.94 12.05
CA GLU A 269 21.23 -15.40 13.38
C GLU A 269 21.23 -14.27 14.42
N ASP A 270 21.52 -13.05 13.98
CA ASP A 270 21.57 -11.85 14.81
C ASP A 270 20.24 -11.05 14.81
N VAL A 271 19.12 -11.66 14.34
CA VAL A 271 17.81 -11.02 14.20
C VAL A 271 16.80 -11.63 15.19
N THR A 272 16.17 -10.78 16.00
CA THR A 272 15.10 -11.19 16.92
C THR A 272 13.85 -10.33 16.65
N PHE A 273 12.68 -10.94 16.39
CA PHE A 273 11.42 -10.27 16.02
C PHE A 273 11.55 -9.28 14.85
N GLY A 274 12.49 -9.55 13.93
CA GLY A 274 12.78 -8.68 12.80
C GLY A 274 13.74 -7.53 13.10
N PHE A 275 14.29 -7.43 14.31
CA PHE A 275 15.29 -6.45 14.70
C PHE A 275 16.70 -7.07 14.66
N HIS A 276 17.56 -6.50 13.83
CA HIS A 276 18.99 -6.82 13.80
C HIS A 276 19.70 -6.18 14.99
N GLN A 277 20.52 -6.93 15.69
CA GLN A 277 21.06 -6.51 16.99
C GLN A 277 22.57 -6.36 17.03
N LYS A 278 23.30 -6.82 16.00
CA LYS A 278 24.75 -6.92 16.06
C LYS A 278 25.45 -6.18 14.93
N GLN A 279 26.47 -5.43 15.29
CA GLN A 279 27.37 -4.81 14.34
C GLN A 279 28.75 -5.47 14.41
N TYR A 280 29.39 -5.65 13.25
CA TYR A 280 30.70 -6.24 13.11
C TYR A 280 31.70 -5.18 12.63
N ALA A 281 32.94 -5.27 13.11
CA ALA A 281 34.05 -4.57 12.49
C ALA A 281 34.32 -5.16 11.09
N VAL A 282 34.88 -4.35 10.17
CA VAL A 282 35.11 -4.74 8.76
C VAL A 282 35.86 -6.09 8.64
N VAL A 283 36.92 -6.30 9.42
CA VAL A 283 37.69 -7.54 9.39
C VAL A 283 36.86 -8.72 9.88
N ASP A 284 36.08 -8.53 10.93
CA ASP A 284 35.21 -9.58 11.47
C ASP A 284 34.10 -9.96 10.50
N LEU A 285 33.58 -9.02 9.69
CA LEU A 285 32.63 -9.31 8.63
C LEU A 285 33.19 -10.31 7.61
N ILE A 286 34.45 -10.17 7.25
CA ILE A 286 35.08 -11.00 6.20
C ILE A 286 35.50 -12.37 6.75
N THR A 287 36.17 -12.40 7.91
CA THR A 287 36.87 -13.59 8.40
C THR A 287 36.14 -14.38 9.49
N ARG A 288 35.22 -13.75 10.22
CA ARG A 288 34.52 -14.37 11.35
C ARG A 288 33.04 -14.63 11.13
N GLN A 289 32.37 -13.80 10.32
CA GLN A 289 31.01 -14.07 9.90
C GLN A 289 31.03 -14.96 8.66
N GLY A 290 30.24 -16.03 8.66
CA GLY A 290 30.16 -16.97 7.54
C GLY A 290 29.76 -16.35 6.21
N TRP A 291 30.01 -17.07 5.13
CA TRP A 291 29.66 -16.73 3.75
C TRP A 291 28.54 -17.62 3.20
N GLU A 292 28.19 -18.69 3.88
CA GLU A 292 27.10 -19.59 3.56
C GLU A 292 25.80 -19.16 4.22
N PRO A 293 24.65 -19.41 3.59
CA PRO A 293 23.36 -19.33 4.27
C PRO A 293 23.22 -20.43 5.31
N ILE A 294 22.40 -20.20 6.30
CA ILE A 294 22.00 -21.23 7.26
C ILE A 294 20.79 -22.00 6.73
N ASN A 295 20.75 -23.30 7.01
CA ASN A 295 19.62 -24.15 6.70
C ASN A 295 18.67 -24.17 7.90
N GLU A 296 17.39 -23.94 7.65
CA GLU A 296 16.33 -23.97 8.65
C GLU A 296 15.27 -24.99 8.24
N SER A 297 14.70 -25.71 9.19
CA SER A 297 13.56 -26.56 8.90
C SER A 297 12.41 -25.74 8.37
N LYS A 298 11.60 -26.32 7.46
CA LYS A 298 10.43 -25.65 6.86
C LYS A 298 9.48 -25.22 7.96
N SER A 299 9.28 -23.92 8.09
CA SER A 299 8.45 -23.32 9.13
C SER A 299 7.12 -22.83 8.58
N PRO A 300 6.02 -23.00 9.32
CA PRO A 300 4.74 -22.42 8.93
C PRO A 300 4.76 -20.89 9.10
N ASN A 301 3.94 -20.22 8.32
CA ASN A 301 3.61 -18.83 8.55
C ASN A 301 2.85 -18.68 9.86
N TYR A 302 3.16 -17.68 10.67
CA TYR A 302 2.44 -17.43 11.92
C TYR A 302 2.32 -15.93 12.20
N GLY A 303 1.36 -15.59 13.05
CA GLY A 303 1.19 -14.23 13.52
C GLY A 303 0.25 -14.16 14.69
N PHE A 304 0.37 -13.10 15.46
CA PHE A 304 -0.54 -12.75 16.54
C PHE A 304 -0.84 -11.25 16.54
N ARG A 305 -1.98 -10.91 17.12
CA ARG A 305 -2.46 -9.55 17.18
C ARG A 305 -3.27 -9.34 18.45
N LEU A 306 -3.09 -8.17 19.03
CA LEU A 306 -3.85 -7.65 20.14
C LEU A 306 -4.46 -6.31 19.75
N THR A 307 -5.74 -6.09 20.01
CA THR A 307 -6.37 -4.78 19.81
C THR A 307 -7.26 -4.46 20.98
N GLY A 308 -7.34 -3.20 21.34
CA GLY A 308 -8.23 -2.77 22.43
C GLY A 308 -8.57 -1.30 22.34
N GLY A 309 -9.74 -0.96 22.85
CA GLY A 309 -10.19 0.42 22.94
C GLY A 309 -10.99 0.67 24.20
N TYR A 310 -10.84 1.86 24.73
CA TYR A 310 -11.53 2.30 25.95
C TYR A 310 -11.76 3.81 25.94
N LYS A 311 -12.85 4.23 26.59
CA LYS A 311 -13.14 5.65 26.88
C LYS A 311 -12.92 5.94 28.34
N PHE A 312 -12.28 7.04 28.61
CA PHE A 312 -12.02 7.58 29.95
C PHE A 312 -12.65 8.95 30.07
N GLU A 313 -13.04 9.33 31.25
CA GLU A 313 -13.32 10.71 31.60
C GLU A 313 -12.10 11.30 32.32
N VAL A 314 -11.48 12.35 31.76
CA VAL A 314 -10.31 13.00 32.30
C VAL A 314 -10.59 14.50 32.40
N PHE A 315 -10.54 15.04 33.63
CA PHE A 315 -10.91 16.46 33.92
C PHE A 315 -12.29 16.88 33.38
N GLY A 316 -13.27 15.98 33.43
CA GLY A 316 -14.62 16.22 32.91
C GLY A 316 -14.69 16.28 31.37
N LYS A 317 -13.73 15.69 30.69
CA LYS A 317 -13.64 15.60 29.22
C LYS A 317 -13.53 14.13 28.79
N GLU A 318 -14.12 13.80 27.66
CA GLU A 318 -14.03 12.46 27.09
C GLU A 318 -12.67 12.24 26.41
N LEU A 319 -11.93 11.25 26.88
CA LEU A 319 -10.70 10.77 26.28
C LEU A 319 -10.93 9.34 25.74
N SER A 320 -10.88 9.16 24.45
CA SER A 320 -10.95 7.84 23.82
C SER A 320 -9.55 7.37 23.40
N VAL A 321 -9.27 6.11 23.67
CA VAL A 321 -8.00 5.47 23.33
C VAL A 321 -8.27 4.18 22.59
N PHE A 322 -7.56 3.98 21.47
CA PHE A 322 -7.52 2.74 20.73
C PHE A 322 -6.06 2.34 20.52
N ALA A 323 -5.72 1.09 20.74
CA ALA A 323 -4.37 0.57 20.50
C ALA A 323 -4.41 -0.80 19.82
N SER A 324 -3.42 -1.05 18.99
CA SER A 324 -3.21 -2.34 18.30
C SER A 324 -1.74 -2.67 18.26
N GLY A 325 -1.39 -3.94 18.54
CA GLY A 325 -0.06 -4.47 18.36
C GLY A 325 -0.13 -5.80 17.61
N SER A 326 0.76 -6.00 16.65
CA SER A 326 0.80 -7.24 15.87
C SER A 326 2.22 -7.63 15.51
N HIS A 327 2.43 -8.95 15.39
CA HIS A 327 3.63 -9.52 14.79
C HIS A 327 3.23 -10.64 13.84
N ARG A 328 3.91 -10.69 12.67
CA ARG A 328 3.69 -11.72 11.66
C ARG A 328 5.03 -12.15 11.10
N LYS A 329 5.20 -13.46 10.88
CA LYS A 329 6.29 -14.04 10.11
C LYS A 329 5.76 -14.91 9.00
N SER A 330 6.35 -14.80 7.81
CA SER A 330 5.97 -15.58 6.63
C SER A 330 7.19 -16.02 5.84
N PHE A 331 7.05 -17.14 5.15
CA PHE A 331 8.09 -17.76 4.34
C PHE A 331 7.55 -17.94 2.93
N ASN A 332 8.38 -17.64 1.94
CA ASN A 332 8.11 -17.82 0.52
C ASN A 332 9.31 -18.47 -0.16
N TYR A 333 9.06 -19.37 -1.08
CA TYR A 333 10.06 -19.98 -1.96
C TYR A 333 9.62 -19.85 -3.41
N GLN A 334 10.55 -19.46 -4.24
CA GLN A 334 10.36 -19.38 -5.68
C GLN A 334 11.46 -20.14 -6.39
N GLU A 335 11.09 -20.86 -7.44
CA GLU A 335 11.99 -21.53 -8.34
C GLU A 335 11.65 -21.12 -9.77
N GLY A 336 12.71 -20.96 -10.60
CA GLY A 336 12.48 -20.51 -11.96
C GLY A 336 13.75 -20.38 -12.79
N LEU A 337 13.69 -19.47 -13.76
CA LEU A 337 14.82 -19.16 -14.64
C LEU A 337 15.05 -17.65 -14.74
N PHE A 338 16.26 -17.27 -15.10
CA PHE A 338 16.66 -15.90 -15.42
C PHE A 338 17.59 -15.88 -16.62
N ARG A 339 17.31 -14.98 -17.58
CA ARG A 339 18.17 -14.64 -18.72
C ARG A 339 18.27 -13.13 -18.86
N SER A 340 19.36 -12.65 -19.38
CA SER A 340 19.50 -11.26 -19.83
C SER A 340 20.15 -11.21 -21.20
N TYR A 341 19.82 -10.17 -21.96
CA TYR A 341 20.34 -9.94 -23.30
C TYR A 341 20.90 -8.53 -23.39
N ARG A 342 22.09 -8.41 -24.04
CA ARG A 342 22.70 -7.13 -24.39
C ARG A 342 22.97 -7.12 -25.90
N SER A 343 22.49 -6.08 -26.59
CA SER A 343 22.61 -5.97 -28.05
C SER A 343 22.16 -7.25 -28.81
N ASN A 344 21.04 -7.82 -28.36
CA ASN A 344 20.47 -9.08 -28.85
C ASN A 344 21.37 -10.32 -28.65
N ILE A 345 22.41 -10.23 -27.84
CA ILE A 345 23.29 -11.35 -27.47
C ILE A 345 22.93 -11.79 -26.05
N LEU A 346 22.91 -13.11 -25.84
CA LEU A 346 22.74 -13.69 -24.52
C LEU A 346 23.89 -13.27 -23.61
N ASP A 347 23.59 -12.62 -22.51
CA ASP A 347 24.52 -12.10 -21.53
C ASP A 347 24.62 -13.01 -20.30
N ASN A 348 23.46 -13.41 -19.78
CA ASN A 348 23.36 -14.35 -18.67
C ASN A 348 22.27 -15.39 -18.93
N GLU A 349 22.50 -16.64 -18.49
CA GLU A 349 21.51 -17.71 -18.50
C GLU A 349 21.62 -18.57 -17.24
N PHE A 350 20.50 -18.70 -16.52
CA PHE A 350 20.36 -19.57 -15.36
C PHE A 350 18.98 -20.24 -15.41
N THR A 351 18.97 -21.57 -15.40
CA THR A 351 17.73 -22.37 -15.52
C THR A 351 17.24 -22.92 -14.18
N ASP A 352 17.95 -22.65 -13.09
CA ASP A 352 17.70 -23.15 -11.74
C ASP A 352 17.73 -22.05 -10.68
N VAL A 353 17.10 -20.93 -10.98
CA VAL A 353 17.00 -19.81 -10.04
C VAL A 353 16.18 -20.23 -8.83
N GLN A 354 16.68 -19.98 -7.63
CA GLN A 354 16.01 -20.23 -6.35
C GLN A 354 16.03 -18.96 -5.51
N SER A 355 14.87 -18.60 -4.94
CA SER A 355 14.75 -17.47 -4.02
C SER A 355 14.01 -17.91 -2.76
N PHE A 356 14.67 -17.75 -1.62
CA PHE A 356 14.16 -18.04 -0.30
C PHE A 356 13.94 -16.73 0.42
N THR A 357 12.70 -16.38 0.72
CA THR A 357 12.38 -15.12 1.38
C THR A 357 11.62 -15.36 2.66
N SER A 358 12.11 -14.83 3.78
CA SER A 358 11.33 -14.77 5.02
C SER A 358 11.08 -13.33 5.43
N ASN A 359 9.81 -13.01 5.66
CA ASN A 359 9.36 -11.68 6.04
C ASN A 359 8.91 -11.69 7.50
N SER A 360 9.32 -10.67 8.25
CA SER A 360 8.81 -10.37 9.58
C SER A 360 8.25 -8.95 9.60
N ASN A 361 7.07 -8.77 10.17
CA ASN A 361 6.44 -7.46 10.31
C ASN A 361 5.89 -7.31 11.72
N THR A 362 6.40 -6.31 12.44
CA THR A 362 5.95 -5.94 13.80
C THR A 362 5.37 -4.55 13.72
N THR A 363 4.09 -4.40 14.08
CA THR A 363 3.38 -3.12 14.01
C THR A 363 2.80 -2.77 15.36
N GLY A 364 3.00 -1.53 15.80
CA GLY A 364 2.34 -0.91 16.94
C GLY A 364 1.55 0.31 16.48
N TYR A 365 0.31 0.44 16.89
CA TYR A 365 -0.54 1.58 16.57
C TYR A 365 -1.26 2.07 17.83
N ALA A 366 -1.37 3.38 17.96
CA ALA A 366 -2.17 4.02 19.00
C ALA A 366 -2.90 5.25 18.45
N ASN A 367 -4.17 5.39 18.82
CA ASN A 367 -4.98 6.57 18.58
C ASN A 367 -5.51 7.07 19.92
N VAL A 368 -5.31 8.34 20.18
CA VAL A 368 -5.81 9.03 21.38
C VAL A 368 -6.58 10.25 20.93
N LYS A 369 -7.88 10.31 21.22
CA LYS A 369 -8.73 11.45 20.86
C LYS A 369 -9.32 12.06 22.13
N LEU A 370 -9.11 13.35 22.31
CA LEU A 370 -9.63 14.16 23.39
C LEU A 370 -10.74 15.08 22.85
N LEU A 371 -11.94 14.91 23.33
CA LEU A 371 -13.05 15.84 23.10
C LEU A 371 -13.01 16.94 24.16
N LEU A 372 -12.53 18.12 23.77
CA LEU A 372 -12.50 19.29 24.66
C LEU A 372 -13.93 19.78 24.95
N ASN A 373 -14.78 19.71 23.95
CA ASN A 373 -16.24 19.92 23.96
C ASN A 373 -16.80 19.45 22.60
N ASP A 374 -18.11 19.60 22.38
CA ASP A 374 -18.81 19.18 21.16
C ASP A 374 -18.30 19.86 19.87
N LYS A 375 -17.59 20.99 20.02
CA LYS A 375 -17.07 21.80 18.90
C LYS A 375 -15.55 21.67 18.69
N ASN A 376 -14.83 21.05 19.64
CA ASN A 376 -13.38 21.06 19.65
C ASN A 376 -12.83 19.69 20.00
N ASN A 377 -12.02 19.13 19.14
CA ASN A 377 -11.31 17.88 19.40
C ASN A 377 -9.83 17.96 18.99
N ILE A 378 -9.03 17.18 19.68
CA ILE A 378 -7.62 16.95 19.35
C ILE A 378 -7.39 15.44 19.29
N GLN A 379 -6.67 14.99 18.30
CA GLN A 379 -6.37 13.57 18.07
C GLN A 379 -4.89 13.39 17.84
N TYR A 380 -4.31 12.42 18.52
CA TYR A 380 -2.94 11.97 18.29
C TYR A 380 -2.96 10.56 17.74
N ASN A 381 -2.21 10.32 16.65
CA ASN A 381 -1.97 9.02 16.07
C ASN A 381 -0.49 8.69 16.09
N PHE A 382 -0.18 7.48 16.51
CA PHE A 382 1.14 6.89 16.45
C PHE A 382 1.08 5.59 15.65
N LEU A 383 1.97 5.43 14.68
CA LEU A 383 2.21 4.17 13.99
C LEU A 383 3.70 3.85 14.01
N GLY A 384 4.05 2.73 14.62
CA GLY A 384 5.41 2.15 14.59
C GLY A 384 5.41 0.86 13.80
N VAL A 385 6.32 0.73 12.84
CA VAL A 385 6.49 -0.48 12.01
C VAL A 385 7.95 -0.89 12.03
N ASN A 386 8.21 -2.18 12.24
CA ASN A 386 9.51 -2.79 11.97
C ASN A 386 9.30 -3.96 11.00
N LYS A 387 9.83 -3.84 9.79
CA LYS A 387 9.78 -4.84 8.72
C LYS A 387 11.17 -5.41 8.50
N GLY A 388 11.32 -6.71 8.59
CA GLY A 388 12.53 -7.44 8.25
C GLY A 388 12.27 -8.34 7.05
N ILE A 389 13.10 -8.25 6.02
CA ILE A 389 13.10 -9.13 4.84
C ILE A 389 14.44 -9.82 4.79
N ASP A 390 14.45 -11.13 4.95
CA ASP A 390 15.62 -11.97 4.79
C ASP A 390 15.49 -12.75 3.49
N ASN A 391 16.38 -12.51 2.54
CA ASN A 391 16.38 -13.13 1.22
C ASN A 391 17.70 -13.85 0.96
N VAL A 392 17.61 -15.09 0.53
CA VAL A 392 18.71 -15.86 -0.07
C VAL A 392 18.32 -16.17 -1.50
N TYR A 393 19.08 -15.65 -2.43
CA TYR A 393 18.93 -15.86 -3.86
C TYR A 393 20.11 -16.66 -4.39
N GLU A 394 19.82 -17.75 -5.09
CA GLU A 394 20.83 -18.60 -5.75
C GLU A 394 20.45 -18.87 -7.19
N GLN A 395 21.45 -18.95 -8.06
CA GLN A 395 21.31 -19.37 -9.45
C GLN A 395 22.58 -20.07 -9.95
N GLY A 396 22.44 -21.08 -10.81
CA GLY A 396 23.54 -21.82 -11.41
C GLY A 396 24.09 -22.96 -10.55
N ARG A 397 23.37 -23.41 -9.52
CA ARG A 397 23.77 -24.56 -8.69
C ARG A 397 23.85 -25.86 -9.49
N ASN A 398 23.08 -25.98 -10.58
CA ASN A 398 23.11 -27.12 -11.49
C ASN A 398 24.36 -27.23 -12.35
N GLY A 399 25.26 -26.25 -12.30
CA GLY A 399 26.51 -26.21 -13.09
C GLY A 399 26.32 -25.84 -14.57
N LEU A 400 25.10 -25.35 -14.95
CA LEU A 400 24.77 -24.94 -16.31
C LEU A 400 24.62 -23.42 -16.48
N GLY A 401 24.92 -22.67 -15.41
CA GLY A 401 24.82 -21.19 -15.44
C GLY A 401 25.91 -20.60 -16.36
N PHE A 402 25.52 -19.52 -17.06
CA PHE A 402 26.42 -18.78 -17.97
C PHE A 402 26.37 -17.28 -17.68
N VAL A 403 27.53 -16.65 -17.58
CA VAL A 403 27.73 -15.19 -17.50
C VAL A 403 28.84 -14.78 -18.46
N PHE A 404 28.50 -13.93 -19.43
CA PHE A 404 29.42 -13.53 -20.50
C PHE A 404 30.73 -12.88 -19.98
N ASP A 405 30.61 -12.02 -18.96
CA ASP A 405 31.77 -11.29 -18.41
C ASP A 405 32.44 -12.03 -17.23
N GLN A 406 32.12 -13.29 -17.00
CA GLN A 406 32.74 -14.09 -15.92
C GLN A 406 33.96 -14.87 -16.45
N ASP A 407 35.00 -14.98 -15.65
CA ASP A 407 36.20 -15.77 -16.00
C ASP A 407 36.30 -16.96 -15.02
N PRO A 408 36.39 -18.21 -15.56
CA PRO A 408 36.38 -18.59 -16.99
C PRO A 408 34.99 -18.40 -17.64
N GLN A 409 34.99 -18.04 -18.92
CA GLN A 409 33.79 -17.89 -19.76
C GLN A 409 33.31 -19.26 -20.27
N GLU A 410 32.87 -20.10 -19.38
CA GLU A 410 32.35 -21.43 -19.67
C GLU A 410 31.05 -21.64 -18.89
N GLU A 411 30.30 -22.69 -19.20
CA GLU A 411 29.21 -23.12 -18.33
C GLU A 411 29.73 -23.40 -16.92
N GLY A 412 28.89 -23.24 -15.93
CA GLY A 412 29.25 -23.46 -14.54
C GLY A 412 29.16 -22.21 -13.66
N ALA A 413 28.75 -21.07 -14.20
CA ALA A 413 28.55 -19.86 -13.42
C ALA A 413 27.53 -20.09 -12.29
N PHE A 414 27.92 -19.68 -11.11
CA PHE A 414 27.08 -19.71 -9.90
C PHE A 414 27.06 -18.34 -9.25
N VAL A 415 25.89 -17.87 -8.85
CA VAL A 415 25.71 -16.63 -8.11
C VAL A 415 24.86 -16.88 -6.88
N ARG A 416 25.31 -16.38 -5.73
CA ARG A 416 24.54 -16.31 -4.49
C ARG A 416 24.51 -14.89 -3.97
N ASP A 417 23.32 -14.43 -3.59
CA ASP A 417 23.09 -13.15 -2.93
C ASP A 417 22.30 -13.38 -1.65
N GLN A 418 22.80 -12.91 -0.51
CA GLN A 418 22.15 -13.02 0.77
C GLN A 418 21.96 -11.61 1.30
N ASN A 419 20.73 -11.24 1.60
CA ASN A 419 20.43 -9.90 2.07
C ASN A 419 19.37 -9.93 3.18
N PHE A 420 19.69 -9.32 4.30
CA PHE A 420 18.70 -8.97 5.31
C PHE A 420 18.46 -7.46 5.24
N LYS A 421 17.23 -7.05 4.95
CA LYS A 421 16.81 -5.67 4.94
C LYS A 421 15.87 -5.41 6.11
N GLN A 422 16.18 -4.43 6.92
CA GLN A 422 15.32 -3.96 8.00
C GLN A 422 14.85 -2.54 7.70
N THR A 423 13.56 -2.29 7.87
CA THR A 423 13.00 -0.94 7.86
C THR A 423 12.25 -0.70 9.17
N THR A 424 12.70 0.29 9.92
CA THR A 424 12.00 0.78 11.10
C THR A 424 11.39 2.15 10.76
N MET A 425 10.09 2.30 10.99
CA MET A 425 9.35 3.52 10.67
C MET A 425 8.50 3.96 11.86
N PHE A 426 8.51 5.25 12.12
CA PHE A 426 7.62 5.92 13.09
C PHE A 426 6.87 7.05 12.41
N VAL A 427 5.54 7.00 12.49
CA VAL A 427 4.64 8.05 12.03
C VAL A 427 3.93 8.63 13.23
N ASN A 428 4.06 9.93 13.45
CA ASN A 428 3.41 10.67 14.53
C ASN A 428 2.56 11.77 13.91
N GLN A 429 1.29 11.84 14.27
CA GLN A 429 0.37 12.83 13.75
C GLN A 429 -0.45 13.43 14.88
N LEU A 430 -0.54 14.77 14.91
CA LEU A 430 -1.41 15.52 15.79
C LEU A 430 -2.41 16.28 14.92
N LEU A 431 -3.70 16.06 15.12
CA LEU A 431 -4.78 16.65 14.35
C LEU A 431 -5.71 17.41 15.29
N GLY A 432 -6.26 18.50 14.81
CA GLY A 432 -7.26 19.27 15.54
C GLY A 432 -8.37 19.76 14.62
N SER A 433 -9.60 19.76 15.13
CA SER A 433 -10.76 20.35 14.48
C SER A 433 -11.49 21.22 15.49
N HIS A 434 -11.78 22.44 15.08
CA HIS A 434 -12.36 23.48 15.93
C HIS A 434 -13.49 24.20 15.20
N LYS A 435 -14.73 23.94 15.60
CA LYS A 435 -15.90 24.64 15.10
C LYS A 435 -16.00 26.01 15.82
N ILE A 436 -15.43 27.04 15.19
CA ILE A 436 -15.34 28.39 15.75
C ILE A 436 -16.72 29.03 15.81
N THR A 437 -17.51 28.90 14.75
CA THR A 437 -18.92 29.26 14.68
C THR A 437 -19.67 28.15 13.94
N ASP A 438 -20.99 28.26 13.83
CA ASP A 438 -21.78 27.26 13.08
C ASP A 438 -21.47 27.24 11.57
N ASN A 439 -20.84 28.30 11.06
CA ASN A 439 -20.46 28.43 9.66
C ASN A 439 -18.94 28.43 9.44
N ASN A 440 -18.13 28.31 10.49
CA ASN A 440 -16.68 28.35 10.38
C ASN A 440 -16.04 27.24 11.21
N GLU A 441 -15.24 26.42 10.54
CA GLU A 441 -14.49 25.31 11.13
C GLU A 441 -13.02 25.41 10.71
N LEU A 442 -12.13 25.34 11.69
CA LEU A 442 -10.70 25.33 11.50
C LEU A 442 -10.17 23.92 11.70
N GLU A 443 -9.52 23.37 10.70
CA GLU A 443 -8.82 22.10 10.76
C GLU A 443 -7.32 22.30 10.60
N TRP A 444 -6.55 21.59 11.40
CA TRP A 444 -5.09 21.57 11.28
C TRP A 444 -4.54 20.20 11.60
N ALA A 445 -3.40 19.91 11.01
CA ALA A 445 -2.60 18.74 11.39
C ALA A 445 -1.12 19.04 11.29
N GLY A 446 -0.34 18.35 12.11
CA GLY A 446 1.11 18.29 12.03
C GLY A 446 1.60 16.86 12.16
N GLY A 447 2.57 16.50 11.34
CA GLY A 447 3.17 15.17 11.30
C GLY A 447 4.68 15.23 11.43
N TYR A 448 5.24 14.24 12.13
CA TYR A 448 6.66 13.93 12.16
C TYR A 448 6.85 12.45 11.85
N ASN A 449 7.58 12.16 10.80
CA ASN A 449 7.87 10.82 10.34
C ASN A 449 9.39 10.57 10.37
N PHE A 450 9.76 9.38 10.77
CA PHE A 450 11.14 8.90 10.74
C PHE A 450 11.20 7.52 10.11
N VAL A 451 12.12 7.30 9.18
CA VAL A 451 12.41 6.00 8.59
C VAL A 451 13.89 5.70 8.67
N LEU A 452 14.20 4.52 9.14
CA LEU A 452 15.54 3.93 9.12
C LEU A 452 15.45 2.63 8.31
N ALA A 453 16.05 2.62 7.11
CA ALA A 453 16.19 1.43 6.29
C ALA A 453 17.65 1.00 6.22
N GLU A 454 17.92 -0.25 6.59
CA GLU A 454 19.27 -0.79 6.72
C GLU A 454 19.40 -2.13 6.03
N GLU A 455 20.48 -2.28 5.27
CA GLU A 455 21.02 -3.56 4.81
C GLU A 455 22.38 -3.73 5.52
N PRO A 456 22.39 -4.31 6.72
CA PRO A 456 23.59 -4.27 7.57
C PRO A 456 24.78 -5.03 7.00
N ASN A 457 24.51 -6.08 6.24
CA ASN A 457 25.54 -6.91 5.63
C ASN A 457 24.98 -7.77 4.51
N ARG A 458 24.91 -7.23 3.30
CA ARG A 458 24.57 -8.00 2.10
C ARG A 458 25.80 -8.78 1.64
N ILE A 459 25.66 -10.08 1.38
CA ILE A 459 26.73 -10.98 0.96
C ILE A 459 26.46 -11.42 -0.47
N ARG A 460 27.42 -11.22 -1.37
CA ARG A 460 27.35 -11.73 -2.74
C ARG A 460 28.58 -12.54 -3.08
N ASN A 461 28.35 -13.70 -3.68
CA ASN A 461 29.37 -14.58 -4.20
C ASN A 461 29.09 -14.91 -5.65
N GLU A 462 30.11 -14.86 -6.50
CA GLU A 462 30.12 -15.30 -7.87
C GLU A 462 31.26 -16.31 -8.08
N ALA A 463 30.93 -17.47 -8.60
CA ALA A 463 31.87 -18.55 -8.74
C ALA A 463 31.59 -19.37 -10.01
N ASN A 464 32.50 -20.26 -10.39
CA ASN A 464 32.32 -21.23 -11.46
C ASN A 464 32.44 -22.66 -10.91
N ILE A 465 31.43 -23.47 -11.13
CA ILE A 465 31.42 -24.90 -10.84
C ILE A 465 32.14 -25.61 -11.98
N LEU A 466 33.43 -25.91 -11.82
CA LEU A 466 34.24 -26.55 -12.88
C LEU A 466 33.94 -28.05 -13.01
N ASN A 467 33.62 -28.70 -11.90
CA ASN A 467 33.20 -30.10 -11.83
C ASN A 467 32.54 -30.38 -10.45
N ALA A 468 32.15 -31.62 -10.22
CA ALA A 468 31.45 -32.07 -8.99
C ALA A 468 32.22 -31.81 -7.67
N THR A 469 33.53 -31.56 -7.72
CA THR A 469 34.39 -31.39 -6.53
C THR A 469 35.27 -30.14 -6.60
N THR A 470 35.05 -29.26 -7.56
CA THR A 470 35.91 -28.10 -7.75
C THR A 470 35.08 -26.89 -8.16
N VAL A 471 35.07 -25.90 -7.30
CA VAL A 471 34.45 -24.57 -7.52
C VAL A 471 35.52 -23.52 -7.44
N GLN A 472 35.62 -22.71 -8.49
CA GLN A 472 36.57 -21.60 -8.60
C GLN A 472 35.87 -20.28 -8.40
N TYR A 473 36.43 -19.36 -7.62
CA TYR A 473 35.91 -18.02 -7.47
C TYR A 473 36.04 -17.24 -8.77
N ALA A 474 34.98 -16.57 -9.19
CA ALA A 474 35.04 -15.59 -10.26
C ALA A 474 35.97 -14.43 -9.86
N HIS A 475 36.81 -13.94 -10.81
CA HIS A 475 37.85 -13.01 -10.49
C HIS A 475 38.16 -11.97 -11.61
N VAL A 476 37.19 -11.70 -12.48
CA VAL A 476 37.32 -10.62 -13.48
C VAL A 476 37.40 -9.27 -12.79
N GLY A 477 36.73 -9.11 -11.67
CA GLY A 477 36.78 -7.91 -10.84
C GLY A 477 37.06 -8.20 -9.35
N ASP A 478 37.30 -7.16 -8.56
CA ASP A 478 37.67 -7.28 -7.16
C ASP A 478 36.42 -7.41 -6.23
N PHE A 479 35.21 -7.29 -6.78
CA PHE A 479 33.95 -7.22 -6.02
C PHE A 479 32.95 -8.35 -6.32
N GLN A 480 33.38 -9.42 -6.96
CA GLN A 480 32.57 -10.61 -7.20
C GLN A 480 32.36 -11.42 -5.92
N GLN A 481 33.32 -11.36 -5.00
CA GLN A 481 33.17 -11.80 -3.62
C GLN A 481 33.09 -10.55 -2.78
N ARG A 482 31.90 -10.23 -2.24
CA ARG A 482 31.75 -8.98 -1.49
C ARG A 482 30.78 -9.07 -0.35
N LYS A 483 31.03 -8.22 0.62
CA LYS A 483 30.04 -7.84 1.65
C LYS A 483 29.80 -6.33 1.52
N SER A 484 28.55 -5.92 1.69
CA SER A 484 28.18 -4.52 1.58
C SER A 484 27.14 -4.14 2.61
N SER A 485 27.13 -2.90 3.02
CA SER A 485 26.09 -2.34 3.87
C SER A 485 25.50 -1.10 3.21
N GLN A 486 24.22 -0.89 3.43
CA GLN A 486 23.51 0.33 3.02
C GLN A 486 22.65 0.82 4.16
N LYS A 487 22.58 2.13 4.32
CA LYS A 487 21.77 2.78 5.34
C LYS A 487 21.12 4.02 4.77
N ILE A 488 19.80 4.14 5.02
CA ILE A 488 18.99 5.31 4.70
C ILE A 488 18.33 5.79 5.97
N GLU A 489 18.46 7.08 6.22
CA GLU A 489 17.72 7.80 7.25
C GLU A 489 16.88 8.86 6.59
N ASP A 490 15.56 8.78 6.73
CA ASP A 490 14.60 9.79 6.27
C ASP A 490 13.96 10.44 7.49
N GLU A 491 13.95 11.77 7.51
CA GLU A 491 13.16 12.58 8.43
C GLU A 491 12.19 13.43 7.63
N GLU A 492 10.90 13.43 8.01
CA GLU A 492 9.88 14.20 7.32
C GLU A 492 9.00 14.94 8.31
N TYR A 493 8.87 16.25 8.10
CA TYR A 493 7.92 17.13 8.78
C TYR A 493 6.85 17.56 7.78
N ASN A 494 5.60 17.47 8.16
CA ASN A 494 4.50 17.93 7.33
C ASN A 494 3.40 18.55 8.17
N ALA A 495 2.66 19.48 7.58
CA ALA A 495 1.56 20.15 8.25
C ALA A 495 0.55 20.70 7.25
N TYR A 496 -0.70 20.83 7.69
CA TYR A 496 -1.69 21.63 7.01
C TYR A 496 -2.52 22.46 8.01
N LEU A 497 -3.05 23.56 7.49
CA LEU A 497 -4.02 24.40 8.17
C LEU A 497 -5.10 24.79 7.14
N VAL A 498 -6.37 24.55 7.45
CA VAL A 498 -7.48 24.85 6.56
C VAL A 498 -8.62 25.50 7.36
N ASP A 499 -9.10 26.63 6.88
CA ASP A 499 -10.31 27.28 7.35
C ASP A 499 -11.47 27.00 6.40
N HIS A 500 -12.56 26.50 6.93
CA HIS A 500 -13.78 26.14 6.21
C HIS A 500 -14.87 27.16 6.55
N LEU A 501 -15.27 27.97 5.56
CA LEU A 501 -16.26 29.03 5.75
C LEU A 501 -17.51 28.76 4.90
N GLY A 502 -18.62 28.42 5.57
CA GLY A 502 -19.93 28.26 4.93
C GLY A 502 -20.67 29.60 4.81
N PHE A 503 -21.25 29.91 3.64
CA PHE A 503 -22.02 31.12 3.42
C PHE A 503 -23.20 30.92 2.44
N GLY A 504 -24.07 31.92 2.39
CA GLY A 504 -25.34 31.86 1.68
C GLY A 504 -26.51 31.50 2.59
N THR A 505 -27.73 31.50 2.05
CA THR A 505 -28.91 31.10 2.79
C THR A 505 -28.92 29.58 2.94
N SER A 506 -29.01 29.09 4.18
CA SER A 506 -29.12 27.65 4.46
C SER A 506 -30.37 27.07 3.81
N ASP A 507 -30.26 25.82 3.35
CA ASP A 507 -31.45 25.03 3.00
C ASP A 507 -32.23 24.63 4.24
N GLU A 508 -33.30 23.89 4.06
CA GLU A 508 -34.17 23.39 5.13
C GLU A 508 -33.46 22.47 6.14
N TYR A 509 -32.27 21.92 5.74
CA TYR A 509 -31.41 21.08 6.58
C TYR A 509 -30.23 21.84 7.20
N GLY A 510 -30.20 23.16 7.15
CA GLY A 510 -29.13 23.99 7.71
C GLY A 510 -27.85 24.01 6.86
N VAL A 511 -27.81 23.32 5.71
CA VAL A 511 -26.64 23.23 4.83
C VAL A 511 -26.47 24.51 4.03
N LYS A 512 -25.27 25.10 4.07
CA LYS A 512 -24.93 26.28 3.28
C LYS A 512 -24.66 25.90 1.83
N PRO A 513 -25.18 26.69 0.85
CA PRO A 513 -24.97 26.39 -0.57
C PRO A 513 -23.54 26.60 -1.03
N PHE A 514 -22.74 27.36 -0.32
CA PHE A 514 -21.33 27.60 -0.62
C PHE A 514 -20.46 27.33 0.61
N LYS A 515 -19.35 26.65 0.42
CA LYS A 515 -18.30 26.45 1.43
C LYS A 515 -16.94 26.78 0.84
N LEU A 516 -16.30 27.85 1.32
CA LEU A 516 -14.97 28.25 0.93
C LEU A 516 -13.94 27.58 1.86
N HIS A 517 -12.94 26.99 1.28
CA HIS A 517 -11.81 26.40 1.96
C HIS A 517 -10.55 27.16 1.61
N ILE A 518 -9.90 27.77 2.58
CA ILE A 518 -8.62 28.46 2.42
C ILE A 518 -7.60 27.77 3.31
N GLY A 519 -6.48 27.39 2.75
CA GLY A 519 -5.49 26.66 3.52
C GLY A 519 -4.07 26.76 3.00
N ALA A 520 -3.19 26.17 3.77
CA ALA A 520 -1.78 26.04 3.46
C ALA A 520 -1.28 24.65 3.84
N ASN A 521 -0.32 24.14 3.08
CA ASN A 521 0.41 22.90 3.39
C ASN A 521 1.91 23.17 3.42
N PHE A 522 2.58 22.43 4.27
CA PHE A 522 4.04 22.41 4.38
C PHE A 522 4.50 20.94 4.40
N ARG A 523 5.58 20.65 3.70
CA ARG A 523 6.29 19.37 3.74
C ARG A 523 7.78 19.62 3.61
N GLN A 524 8.57 19.02 4.48
CA GLN A 524 10.01 18.93 4.37
C GLN A 524 10.46 17.51 4.63
N LYS A 525 11.22 16.94 3.69
CA LYS A 525 11.77 15.59 3.77
C LYS A 525 13.25 15.63 3.52
N GLU A 526 14.02 15.13 4.46
CA GLU A 526 15.47 14.98 4.36
C GLU A 526 15.83 13.49 4.26
N ARG A 527 16.75 13.14 3.38
CA ARG A 527 17.31 11.79 3.24
C ARG A 527 18.82 11.81 3.34
N LYS A 528 19.36 10.91 4.15
CA LYS A 528 20.79 10.60 4.25
C LYS A 528 21.00 9.17 3.79
N PHE A 529 21.78 8.99 2.74
CA PHE A 529 22.17 7.66 2.23
C PHE A 529 23.66 7.45 2.43
N ASN A 530 24.02 6.25 2.89
CA ASN A 530 25.41 5.81 3.01
C ASN A 530 25.51 4.34 2.57
N SER A 531 26.53 4.00 1.78
CA SER A 531 26.78 2.64 1.32
C SER A 531 28.28 2.33 1.38
N LEU A 532 28.63 1.15 1.87
CA LEU A 532 30.00 0.65 1.93
C LEU A 532 30.10 -0.69 1.22
N PHE A 533 31.11 -0.83 0.37
CA PHE A 533 31.42 -2.09 -0.33
C PHE A 533 32.82 -2.58 0.06
N ILE A 534 32.87 -3.84 0.46
CA ILE A 534 34.10 -4.55 0.83
C ILE A 534 34.22 -5.77 -0.07
N GLY A 535 35.15 -5.76 -1.00
CA GLY A 535 35.44 -6.88 -1.89
C GLY A 535 36.61 -7.71 -1.39
N VAL A 536 36.59 -8.99 -1.77
CA VAL A 536 37.73 -9.90 -1.56
C VAL A 536 38.07 -10.55 -2.88
N ARG A 537 39.27 -10.26 -3.40
CA ARG A 537 39.79 -10.93 -4.59
C ARG A 537 40.43 -12.26 -4.20
N ALA A 538 39.78 -13.35 -4.65
CA ALA A 538 40.18 -14.74 -4.36
C ALA A 538 40.74 -15.46 -5.59
N LYS A 539 41.53 -14.75 -6.40
CA LYS A 539 42.11 -15.35 -7.62
C LYS A 539 43.02 -16.54 -7.28
N GLY A 540 42.76 -17.70 -7.91
CA GLY A 540 43.52 -18.93 -7.74
C GLY A 540 43.08 -19.79 -6.56
N PHE A 541 42.11 -19.32 -5.74
CA PHE A 541 41.49 -20.13 -4.71
C PHE A 541 40.34 -20.98 -5.30
N GLN A 542 40.18 -22.17 -4.76
CA GLN A 542 39.15 -23.13 -5.14
C GLN A 542 38.59 -23.77 -3.86
N VAL A 543 37.34 -24.20 -3.90
CA VAL A 543 36.68 -24.98 -2.84
C VAL A 543 35.97 -26.18 -3.44
N PRO A 544 35.70 -27.22 -2.63
CA PRO A 544 35.00 -28.42 -3.12
C PRO A 544 33.52 -28.16 -3.49
N SER A 545 32.87 -27.16 -2.88
CA SER A 545 31.44 -26.87 -3.08
C SER A 545 31.15 -25.40 -2.87
N VAL A 546 30.09 -24.91 -3.51
CA VAL A 546 29.55 -23.56 -3.26
C VAL A 546 29.08 -23.34 -1.82
N ASP A 547 28.94 -24.40 -1.02
CA ASP A 547 28.53 -24.35 0.37
C ASP A 547 29.73 -24.39 1.35
N MET A 548 30.94 -24.06 0.86
CA MET A 548 32.19 -24.10 1.62
C MET A 548 33.07 -22.83 1.42
N PHE A 549 32.47 -21.70 1.07
CA PHE A 549 33.23 -20.48 0.81
C PHE A 549 33.97 -19.94 2.04
N SER A 550 33.40 -20.12 3.23
CA SER A 550 34.02 -19.68 4.50
C SER A 550 35.40 -20.31 4.75
N GLN A 551 35.68 -21.48 4.16
CA GLN A 551 37.00 -22.12 4.26
C GLN A 551 38.12 -21.30 3.62
N THR A 552 37.77 -20.47 2.66
CA THR A 552 38.75 -19.60 1.98
C THR A 552 38.93 -18.26 2.67
N PHE A 553 37.86 -17.66 3.19
CA PHE A 553 37.90 -16.28 3.72
C PHE A 553 38.35 -16.27 5.19
N THR A 554 39.56 -16.72 5.44
CA THR A 554 40.20 -16.80 6.76
C THR A 554 41.35 -15.80 6.89
N GLU A 555 41.72 -15.44 8.10
CA GLU A 555 42.85 -14.51 8.37
C GLU A 555 44.17 -15.07 7.75
N ASP A 556 44.40 -16.36 7.85
CA ASP A 556 45.60 -17.01 7.32
C ASP A 556 45.72 -16.87 5.77
N ASN A 557 44.61 -16.92 5.06
CA ASN A 557 44.63 -16.85 3.59
C ASN A 557 44.88 -15.42 3.08
N PHE A 558 44.73 -14.38 3.89
CA PHE A 558 45.22 -13.04 3.51
C PHE A 558 46.75 -12.98 3.42
N ASN A 559 47.46 -13.81 4.17
CA ASN A 559 48.91 -13.98 4.01
C ASN A 559 49.26 -14.83 2.80
N ASN A 560 48.33 -15.57 2.20
CA ASN A 560 48.49 -16.54 1.15
C ASN A 560 47.88 -16.10 -0.20
N GLY A 561 47.49 -14.84 -0.37
CA GLY A 561 47.07 -14.28 -1.65
C GLY A 561 45.65 -13.78 -1.77
N LEU A 562 44.82 -13.84 -0.72
CA LEU A 562 43.59 -13.05 -0.66
C LEU A 562 43.92 -11.56 -0.58
N VAL A 563 43.17 -10.75 -1.28
CA VAL A 563 43.37 -9.31 -1.27
C VAL A 563 42.07 -8.62 -0.90
N LEU A 564 42.06 -7.89 0.22
CA LEU A 564 40.94 -7.04 0.62
C LEU A 564 40.89 -5.80 -0.29
N ARG A 565 39.69 -5.44 -0.70
CA ARG A 565 39.34 -4.23 -1.46
C ARG A 565 38.21 -3.50 -0.76
N GLU A 566 38.55 -2.38 -0.17
CA GLU A 566 37.60 -1.45 0.40
C GLU A 566 37.41 -0.28 -0.54
N ARG A 567 36.17 0.07 -0.86
CA ARG A 567 35.87 1.29 -1.60
C ARG A 567 35.55 2.41 -0.63
N GLU A 568 35.88 3.61 -1.03
CA GLU A 568 35.40 4.80 -0.36
C GLU A 568 33.87 4.78 -0.33
N PRO A 569 33.22 5.03 0.82
CA PRO A 569 31.78 4.98 0.94
C PRO A 569 31.07 5.88 -0.08
N ASP A 570 30.04 5.38 -0.69
CA ASP A 570 29.13 6.17 -1.52
C ASP A 570 28.06 6.80 -0.64
N ARG A 571 27.81 8.09 -0.86
CA ARG A 571 26.88 8.88 -0.04
C ARG A 571 26.06 9.82 -0.90
N TYR A 572 24.82 10.06 -0.50
CA TYR A 572 24.07 11.23 -0.96
C TYR A 572 23.20 11.81 0.15
N PHE A 573 22.96 13.11 0.05
CA PHE A 573 22.02 13.85 0.87
C PHE A 573 20.99 14.46 -0.06
N ALA A 574 19.74 14.36 0.30
CA ALA A 574 18.65 14.91 -0.48
C ALA A 574 17.63 15.60 0.43
N ASP A 575 17.14 16.75 -0.02
CA ASP A 575 16.11 17.55 0.64
C ASP A 575 14.97 17.81 -0.35
N LEU A 576 13.74 17.66 0.11
CA LEU A 576 12.52 18.09 -0.57
C LEU A 576 11.75 19.01 0.35
N SER A 577 11.54 20.25 -0.10
CA SER A 577 10.71 21.23 0.62
C SER A 577 9.54 21.66 -0.27
N ILE A 578 8.31 21.52 0.24
CA ILE A 578 7.08 21.93 -0.43
C ILE A 578 6.34 22.95 0.44
N TYR A 579 6.09 24.11 -0.13
CA TYR A 579 5.29 25.17 0.48
C TYR A 579 4.12 25.49 -0.43
N SER A 580 2.92 25.54 0.10
CA SER A 580 1.77 25.82 -0.70
C SER A 580 0.66 26.56 0.02
N GLY A 581 -0.07 27.34 -0.76
CA GLY A 581 -1.33 27.93 -0.37
C GLY A 581 -2.42 27.57 -1.38
N PHE A 582 -3.63 27.34 -0.92
CA PHE A 582 -4.75 27.00 -1.79
C PHE A 582 -6.04 27.68 -1.35
N ALA A 583 -6.93 27.84 -2.30
CA ALA A 583 -8.31 28.19 -2.07
C ALA A 583 -9.20 27.37 -2.99
N ASN A 584 -10.23 26.77 -2.42
CA ASN A 584 -11.25 26.09 -3.21
C ASN A 584 -12.65 26.36 -2.66
N MET A 585 -13.64 26.24 -3.50
CA MET A 585 -15.03 26.48 -3.15
C MET A 585 -15.91 25.31 -3.55
N ASP A 586 -16.60 24.74 -2.56
CA ASP A 586 -17.73 23.86 -2.78
C ASP A 586 -18.99 24.68 -3.00
N PHE A 587 -19.82 24.24 -3.93
CA PHE A 587 -21.13 24.83 -4.16
C PHE A 587 -22.19 23.77 -4.42
N LYS A 588 -23.41 24.06 -3.99
CA LYS A 588 -24.60 23.25 -4.28
C LYS A 588 -25.75 24.15 -4.69
N LEU A 589 -26.16 24.08 -5.95
CA LEU A 589 -27.21 24.86 -6.57
C LEU A 589 -28.24 23.92 -7.21
N ASN A 590 -29.29 23.58 -6.50
CA ASN A 590 -30.30 22.60 -6.93
C ASN A 590 -29.64 21.25 -7.30
N LYS A 591 -29.79 20.85 -8.56
CA LYS A 591 -29.20 19.61 -9.12
C LYS A 591 -27.73 19.73 -9.48
N PHE A 592 -27.14 20.89 -9.34
CA PHE A 592 -25.74 21.16 -9.70
C PHE A 592 -24.92 21.36 -8.44
N SER A 593 -23.87 20.58 -8.27
CA SER A 593 -22.90 20.77 -7.21
C SER A 593 -21.49 20.61 -7.77
N GLY A 594 -20.51 21.13 -7.08
CA GLY A 594 -19.14 21.02 -7.54
C GLY A 594 -18.16 21.63 -6.56
N ASN A 595 -16.90 21.44 -6.90
CA ASN A 595 -15.74 22.02 -6.24
C ASN A 595 -14.85 22.63 -7.32
N PHE A 596 -14.41 23.86 -7.13
CA PHE A 596 -13.39 24.47 -7.96
C PHE A 596 -12.39 25.24 -7.12
N GLY A 597 -11.14 25.21 -7.53
CA GLY A 597 -10.11 25.88 -6.78
C GLY A 597 -8.78 25.96 -7.51
N PHE A 598 -7.85 26.57 -6.84
CA PHE A 598 -6.46 26.66 -7.28
C PHE A 598 -5.51 26.50 -6.08
N ARG A 599 -4.35 25.99 -6.39
CA ARG A 599 -3.22 25.84 -5.48
C ARG A 599 -2.01 26.51 -6.11
N TYR A 600 -1.25 27.23 -5.34
CA TYR A 600 0.10 27.67 -5.70
C TYR A 600 1.09 26.87 -4.86
N GLU A 601 2.05 26.20 -5.52
CA GLU A 601 3.02 25.33 -4.88
C GLU A 601 4.44 25.76 -5.26
N ILE A 602 5.34 25.72 -4.30
CA ILE A 602 6.77 25.93 -4.45
C ILE A 602 7.45 24.65 -4.00
N ASP A 603 8.03 23.92 -4.95
CA ASP A 603 8.75 22.68 -4.71
C ASP A 603 10.25 22.93 -4.88
N LYS A 604 11.04 22.54 -3.90
CA LYS A 604 12.50 22.59 -3.92
C LYS A 604 13.06 21.21 -3.69
N ILE A 605 13.94 20.78 -4.59
CA ILE A 605 14.64 19.50 -4.52
C ILE A 605 16.14 19.79 -4.62
N ASP A 606 16.86 19.46 -3.57
CA ASP A 606 18.32 19.58 -3.51
C ASP A 606 18.92 18.19 -3.29
N VAL A 607 19.83 17.75 -4.15
CA VAL A 607 20.54 16.48 -3.99
C VAL A 607 22.03 16.72 -4.16
N THR A 608 22.81 16.27 -3.19
CA THR A 608 24.26 16.28 -3.24
C THR A 608 24.78 14.86 -3.09
N TRP A 609 25.82 14.50 -3.81
CA TRP A 609 26.36 13.15 -3.78
C TRP A 609 27.88 13.10 -3.83
N ASP A 610 28.41 12.02 -3.30
CA ASP A 610 29.78 11.55 -3.42
C ASP A 610 29.71 10.04 -3.72
N VAL A 611 29.69 9.68 -5.01
CA VAL A 611 29.46 8.30 -5.47
C VAL A 611 30.48 7.89 -6.52
N ALA A 612 30.94 6.65 -6.44
CA ALA A 612 32.00 6.11 -7.32
C ALA A 612 31.65 6.11 -8.81
N ASN A 613 30.35 5.97 -9.13
CA ASN A 613 29.87 5.84 -10.52
C ASN A 613 29.61 7.18 -11.21
N TYR A 614 29.93 8.28 -10.56
CA TYR A 614 29.86 9.63 -11.13
C TYR A 614 31.26 10.16 -11.43
N VAL A 615 31.44 10.80 -12.58
CA VAL A 615 32.73 11.36 -12.96
C VAL A 615 33.14 12.43 -11.96
N GLY A 616 34.30 12.23 -11.32
CA GLY A 616 34.80 13.11 -10.25
C GLY A 616 34.16 12.86 -8.89
N ARG A 617 33.34 11.87 -8.74
CA ARG A 617 32.56 11.43 -7.55
C ARG A 617 31.56 12.45 -7.03
N VAL A 618 31.96 13.68 -6.83
CA VAL A 618 31.16 14.72 -6.15
C VAL A 618 30.34 15.53 -7.14
N GLY A 619 29.08 15.74 -6.83
CA GLY A 619 28.19 16.59 -7.59
C GLY A 619 26.96 17.01 -6.79
N SER A 620 26.16 17.88 -7.40
CA SER A 620 24.90 18.35 -6.82
C SER A 620 23.94 18.85 -7.88
N ILE A 621 22.66 18.79 -7.56
CA ILE A 621 21.59 19.46 -8.29
C ILE A 621 20.72 20.23 -7.33
N ALA A 622 20.13 21.32 -7.81
CA ALA A 622 19.10 22.10 -7.13
C ALA A 622 18.01 22.43 -8.15
N ARG A 623 16.77 22.10 -7.80
CA ARG A 623 15.58 22.35 -8.62
C ARG A 623 14.58 23.17 -7.81
N GLU A 624 13.98 24.17 -8.42
CA GLU A 624 12.89 24.93 -7.81
C GLU A 624 11.77 25.11 -8.85
N TYR A 625 10.58 24.60 -8.51
CA TYR A 625 9.37 24.74 -9.34
C TYR A 625 8.37 25.64 -8.61
N LYS A 626 7.72 26.55 -9.35
CA LYS A 626 6.74 27.52 -8.80
C LYS A 626 5.56 27.58 -9.71
N GLU A 627 4.48 26.86 -9.38
CA GLU A 627 3.38 26.65 -10.31
C GLU A 627 2.00 26.73 -9.69
N PHE A 628 0.99 26.94 -10.55
CA PHE A 628 -0.41 26.92 -10.21
C PHE A 628 -1.06 25.64 -10.68
N TYR A 629 -1.81 25.01 -9.78
CA TYR A 629 -2.55 23.79 -10.03
C TYR A 629 -4.05 24.03 -9.82
N PRO A 630 -4.78 24.38 -10.89
CA PRO A 630 -6.23 24.52 -10.86
C PRO A 630 -6.91 23.14 -10.85
N SER A 631 -8.09 23.06 -10.22
CA SER A 631 -8.98 21.92 -10.34
C SER A 631 -10.45 22.34 -10.38
N VAL A 632 -11.24 21.59 -11.15
CA VAL A 632 -12.68 21.73 -11.24
C VAL A 632 -13.28 20.33 -11.17
N ASN A 633 -14.21 20.13 -10.23
CA ASN A 633 -15.00 18.92 -10.11
C ASN A 633 -16.47 19.32 -10.11
N LEU A 634 -17.25 18.84 -11.06
CA LEU A 634 -18.65 19.15 -11.23
C LEU A 634 -19.49 17.89 -11.12
N LYS A 635 -20.65 17.98 -10.49
CA LYS A 635 -21.62 16.92 -10.38
C LYS A 635 -23.00 17.45 -10.73
N TYR A 636 -23.69 16.73 -11.61
CA TYR A 636 -25.08 16.99 -12.00
C TYR A 636 -25.99 15.82 -11.60
N GLU A 637 -27.03 16.10 -10.86
CA GLU A 637 -28.04 15.13 -10.42
C GLU A 637 -29.13 15.02 -11.50
N LEU A 638 -29.06 14.01 -12.35
CA LEU A 638 -30.10 13.73 -13.35
C LEU A 638 -31.44 13.44 -12.64
N ASN A 639 -31.38 12.56 -11.63
CA ASN A 639 -32.41 12.27 -10.65
C ASN A 639 -31.76 11.70 -9.38
N GLU A 640 -32.51 11.28 -8.39
CA GLU A 640 -32.03 10.79 -7.09
C GLU A 640 -31.10 9.57 -7.18
N LYS A 641 -31.18 8.81 -8.27
CA LYS A 641 -30.39 7.59 -8.50
C LYS A 641 -29.28 7.74 -9.53
N HIS A 642 -29.35 8.76 -10.41
CA HIS A 642 -28.41 8.92 -11.52
C HIS A 642 -27.64 10.25 -11.42
N PHE A 643 -26.32 10.16 -11.47
CA PHE A 643 -25.41 11.29 -11.37
C PHE A 643 -24.43 11.31 -12.53
N LEU A 644 -24.09 12.49 -12.98
CA LEU A 644 -23.03 12.72 -13.96
C LEU A 644 -21.97 13.61 -13.32
N ARG A 645 -20.70 13.19 -13.43
CA ARG A 645 -19.54 13.93 -12.89
C ARG A 645 -18.58 14.29 -14.01
N LEU A 646 -18.04 15.49 -13.95
CA LEU A 646 -16.98 15.98 -14.81
C LEU A 646 -15.87 16.55 -13.92
N ALA A 647 -14.62 16.15 -14.16
CA ALA A 647 -13.48 16.71 -13.47
C ALA A 647 -12.36 17.08 -14.45
N SER A 648 -11.65 18.16 -14.15
CA SER A 648 -10.44 18.56 -14.86
C SER A 648 -9.45 19.18 -13.91
N SER A 649 -8.16 18.85 -14.08
CA SER A 649 -7.11 19.38 -13.22
C SER A 649 -5.73 19.36 -13.87
N LEU A 650 -4.84 20.20 -13.34
CA LEU A 650 -3.40 20.12 -13.56
C LEU A 650 -2.76 19.50 -12.31
N THR A 651 -1.82 18.59 -12.52
CA THR A 651 -1.01 17.95 -11.46
C THR A 651 0.40 17.74 -11.97
N GLN A 652 1.28 17.26 -11.12
CA GLN A 652 2.67 16.94 -11.48
C GLN A 652 3.12 15.59 -10.93
N THR A 653 4.28 15.15 -11.34
CA THR A 653 5.06 14.14 -10.63
C THR A 653 6.52 14.56 -10.57
N LEU A 654 7.07 14.56 -9.35
CA LEU A 654 8.45 14.91 -9.08
C LEU A 654 9.36 13.68 -9.23
N PRO A 655 10.62 13.85 -9.71
CA PRO A 655 11.61 12.79 -9.64
C PRO A 655 11.94 12.44 -8.18
N GLU A 656 12.11 11.16 -7.88
CA GLU A 656 12.49 10.68 -6.56
C GLU A 656 14.01 10.82 -6.31
N PHE A 657 14.41 10.92 -5.04
CA PHE A 657 15.81 11.07 -4.66
C PHE A 657 16.72 9.99 -5.23
N LYS A 658 16.25 8.73 -5.26
CA LYS A 658 16.96 7.61 -5.86
C LYS A 658 17.16 7.78 -7.37
N GLU A 659 16.18 8.39 -8.04
CA GLU A 659 16.23 8.58 -9.48
C GLU A 659 17.16 9.72 -9.89
N LEU A 660 17.35 10.70 -9.00
CA LEU A 660 18.24 11.84 -9.19
C LEU A 660 19.69 11.52 -8.79
N SER A 661 19.88 10.68 -7.76
CA SER A 661 21.25 10.32 -7.32
C SER A 661 21.89 9.31 -8.30
N PRO A 662 23.10 9.57 -8.82
CA PRO A 662 23.78 8.67 -9.78
C PRO A 662 24.35 7.39 -9.16
N PHE A 663 23.89 7.00 -7.96
CA PHE A 663 24.26 5.75 -7.32
C PHE A 663 23.70 4.53 -8.08
N GLU A 664 24.46 3.43 -8.09
CA GLU A 664 24.06 2.17 -8.72
C GLU A 664 23.52 1.15 -7.71
N TYR A 665 22.25 0.80 -7.88
CA TYR A 665 21.58 -0.26 -7.11
C TYR A 665 21.65 -1.58 -7.89
N VAL A 666 22.13 -2.65 -7.25
CA VAL A 666 22.29 -3.97 -7.86
C VAL A 666 21.27 -4.94 -7.28
N SER A 667 20.40 -5.49 -8.13
CA SER A 667 19.45 -6.54 -7.74
C SER A 667 20.16 -7.87 -7.42
N PRO A 668 19.49 -8.83 -6.77
CA PRO A 668 20.05 -10.18 -6.59
C PRO A 668 20.41 -10.88 -7.90
N THR A 669 19.65 -10.64 -8.97
CA THR A 669 19.94 -11.17 -10.32
C THR A 669 21.17 -10.54 -10.97
N GLY A 670 21.72 -9.47 -10.40
CA GLY A 670 22.82 -8.70 -10.98
C GLY A 670 22.38 -7.54 -11.89
N ARG A 671 21.07 -7.33 -12.07
CA ARG A 671 20.55 -6.17 -12.82
C ARG A 671 20.89 -4.88 -12.08
N VAL A 672 21.50 -3.93 -12.78
CA VAL A 672 21.95 -2.63 -12.22
C VAL A 672 20.95 -1.54 -12.63
N THR A 673 20.51 -0.74 -11.66
CA THR A 673 19.71 0.47 -11.90
C THR A 673 20.46 1.67 -11.38
N ARG A 674 20.57 2.73 -12.20
CA ARG A 674 21.27 3.98 -11.87
C ARG A 674 20.31 5.16 -11.91
N GLY A 675 20.50 6.11 -10.99
CA GLY A 675 19.80 7.38 -11.04
C GLY A 675 20.37 8.31 -12.13
N ASN A 676 19.61 9.36 -12.46
CA ASN A 676 19.94 10.35 -13.47
C ASN A 676 19.69 11.77 -12.92
N PRO A 677 20.76 12.55 -12.68
CA PRO A 677 20.64 13.94 -12.18
C PRO A 677 19.93 14.90 -13.14
N ASP A 678 19.83 14.53 -14.43
CA ASP A 678 19.25 15.39 -15.46
C ASP A 678 17.73 15.25 -15.59
N LEU A 679 17.09 14.41 -14.75
CA LEU A 679 15.65 14.25 -14.75
C LEU A 679 14.93 15.55 -14.41
N GLU A 680 13.86 15.84 -15.16
CA GLU A 680 12.92 16.90 -14.91
C GLU A 680 11.56 16.32 -14.48
N LYS A 681 10.75 17.12 -13.78
CA LYS A 681 9.39 16.74 -13.40
C LYS A 681 8.52 16.46 -14.64
N SER A 682 7.45 15.73 -14.44
CA SER A 682 6.38 15.60 -15.45
C SER A 682 5.17 16.40 -15.01
N ASP A 683 4.55 17.14 -15.96
CA ASP A 683 3.29 17.82 -15.75
C ASP A 683 2.15 17.02 -16.34
N VAL A 684 0.99 17.02 -15.69
CA VAL A 684 -0.13 16.16 -16.08
C VAL A 684 -1.43 16.91 -16.13
N ILE A 685 -2.07 16.87 -17.30
CA ILE A 685 -3.44 17.32 -17.51
C ILE A 685 -4.37 16.14 -17.34
N ASN A 686 -5.38 16.27 -16.50
CA ASN A 686 -6.37 15.24 -16.23
C ASN A 686 -7.76 15.72 -16.67
N LEU A 687 -8.53 14.83 -17.29
CA LEU A 687 -9.93 15.04 -17.64
C LEU A 687 -10.71 13.74 -17.39
N ASP A 688 -11.80 13.82 -16.65
CA ASP A 688 -12.63 12.69 -16.21
C ASP A 688 -14.10 12.98 -16.45
N LEU A 689 -14.83 11.99 -16.96
CA LEU A 689 -16.28 11.98 -17.06
C LEU A 689 -16.78 10.65 -16.47
N LYS A 690 -17.68 10.72 -15.49
CA LYS A 690 -18.25 9.53 -14.83
C LYS A 690 -19.76 9.63 -14.74
N TRP A 691 -20.46 8.59 -15.16
CA TRP A 691 -21.86 8.37 -14.87
C TRP A 691 -21.98 7.35 -13.75
N GLU A 692 -22.85 7.63 -12.76
CA GLU A 692 -23.12 6.76 -11.63
C GLU A 692 -24.63 6.52 -11.52
N PHE A 693 -24.99 5.27 -11.27
CA PHE A 693 -26.34 4.84 -10.98
C PHE A 693 -26.35 4.06 -9.67
N PHE A 694 -27.16 4.54 -8.73
CA PHE A 694 -27.37 3.91 -7.42
C PHE A 694 -28.78 3.30 -7.43
N PRO A 695 -28.94 2.00 -7.79
CA PRO A 695 -30.23 1.31 -7.72
C PRO A 695 -30.81 1.37 -6.32
N LYS A 696 -29.97 1.07 -5.31
CA LYS A 696 -30.19 1.21 -3.86
C LYS A 696 -29.00 1.95 -3.22
N ASN A 697 -29.13 2.30 -1.94
CA ASN A 697 -28.04 3.00 -1.24
C ASN A 697 -26.77 2.14 -1.05
N SER A 698 -26.91 0.81 -1.05
CA SER A 698 -25.82 -0.17 -0.95
C SER A 698 -25.30 -0.63 -2.31
N GLU A 699 -25.88 -0.16 -3.43
CA GLU A 699 -25.57 -0.63 -4.78
C GLU A 699 -25.07 0.48 -5.68
N LEU A 700 -24.18 0.13 -6.59
CA LEU A 700 -23.59 1.06 -7.55
C LEU A 700 -23.34 0.37 -8.90
N ILE A 701 -23.72 1.05 -9.98
CA ILE A 701 -23.20 0.81 -11.34
C ILE A 701 -22.61 2.12 -11.81
N SER A 702 -21.35 2.12 -12.22
CA SER A 702 -20.74 3.33 -12.78
C SER A 702 -19.96 3.05 -14.04
N LEU A 703 -19.97 4.01 -14.94
CA LEU A 703 -19.18 4.05 -16.16
C LEU A 703 -18.39 5.34 -16.18
N ALA A 704 -17.06 5.23 -16.22
CA ALA A 704 -16.17 6.38 -16.31
C ALA A 704 -15.31 6.31 -17.57
N THR A 705 -15.00 7.49 -18.10
CA THR A 705 -13.97 7.69 -19.12
C THR A 705 -12.99 8.73 -18.60
N PHE A 706 -11.72 8.55 -18.91
CA PHE A 706 -10.70 9.50 -18.51
C PHE A 706 -9.67 9.69 -19.61
N TYR A 707 -9.08 10.88 -19.61
CA TYR A 707 -7.95 11.22 -20.46
C TYR A 707 -6.87 11.87 -19.59
N LYS A 708 -5.62 11.47 -19.79
CA LYS A 708 -4.45 12.09 -19.18
C LYS A 708 -3.40 12.39 -20.25
N LYS A 709 -2.85 13.61 -20.20
CA LYS A 709 -1.67 13.98 -20.98
C LYS A 709 -0.54 14.23 -20.01
N ILE A 710 0.56 13.48 -20.15
CA ILE A 710 1.78 13.62 -19.35
C ILE A 710 2.82 14.30 -20.23
N GLU A 711 3.35 15.43 -19.82
CA GLU A 711 4.48 16.10 -20.44
C GLU A 711 5.77 15.63 -19.76
N ASN A 712 6.83 15.41 -20.53
CA ASN A 712 8.11 14.87 -20.07
C ASN A 712 8.00 13.54 -19.30
N PRO A 713 7.38 12.48 -19.87
CA PRO A 713 7.21 11.21 -19.16
C PRO A 713 8.56 10.60 -18.76
N ILE A 714 8.67 10.16 -17.51
CA ILE A 714 9.85 9.50 -16.97
C ILE A 714 9.66 7.98 -17.11
N ASN A 715 10.62 7.31 -17.76
CA ASN A 715 10.61 5.87 -17.96
C ASN A 715 11.94 5.24 -17.55
N LEU A 716 11.88 3.99 -17.08
CA LEU A 716 13.05 3.15 -16.91
C LEU A 716 13.43 2.54 -18.28
N THR A 717 14.63 2.77 -18.74
CA THR A 717 15.13 2.22 -20.01
C THR A 717 16.43 1.48 -19.79
N GLN A 718 16.71 0.51 -20.64
CA GLN A 718 18.04 -0.06 -20.72
C GLN A 718 18.98 0.96 -21.36
N THR A 719 20.15 1.20 -20.78
CA THR A 719 21.10 2.17 -21.36
C THR A 719 21.73 1.62 -22.65
N ARG A 720 22.06 2.54 -23.56
CA ARG A 720 22.76 2.20 -24.79
C ARG A 720 24.13 1.58 -24.47
N GLY A 721 24.54 0.61 -25.25
CA GLY A 721 25.86 -0.02 -25.17
C GLY A 721 25.88 -1.32 -24.39
N SER A 722 27.12 -1.78 -24.06
CA SER A 722 27.37 -3.09 -23.46
C SER A 722 27.23 -3.15 -21.93
N SER A 723 26.84 -2.06 -21.26
CA SER A 723 26.82 -2.03 -19.79
C SER A 723 25.64 -2.79 -19.17
N GLY A 724 24.53 -2.97 -19.92
CA GLY A 724 23.33 -3.62 -19.41
C GLY A 724 22.66 -2.90 -18.24
N ILE A 725 23.01 -1.64 -17.99
CA ILE A 725 22.49 -0.81 -16.90
C ILE A 725 21.11 -0.28 -17.30
N PHE A 726 20.20 -0.23 -16.34
CA PHE A 726 18.92 0.45 -16.43
C PHE A 726 19.03 1.83 -15.81
N GLN A 727 18.43 2.83 -16.45
CA GLN A 727 18.44 4.20 -15.97
C GLN A 727 17.12 4.91 -16.28
N TYR A 728 16.76 5.87 -15.44
CA TYR A 728 15.55 6.68 -15.64
C TYR A 728 15.84 7.86 -16.55
N TYR A 729 14.94 8.13 -17.52
CA TYR A 729 15.02 9.26 -18.44
C TYR A 729 13.66 9.87 -18.71
N ASN A 730 13.62 11.17 -19.02
CA ASN A 730 12.48 11.76 -19.73
C ASN A 730 12.63 11.33 -21.21
N THR A 731 11.85 10.34 -21.63
CA THR A 731 12.06 9.64 -22.90
C THR A 731 11.36 10.26 -24.09
N GLY A 732 10.48 11.22 -23.88
CA GLY A 732 9.69 11.88 -24.91
C GLY A 732 9.09 13.19 -24.45
N GLU A 733 8.46 13.93 -25.38
CA GLU A 733 7.80 15.20 -25.05
C GLU A 733 6.50 14.95 -24.30
N LYS A 734 5.75 13.92 -24.69
CA LYS A 734 4.43 13.64 -24.13
C LYS A 734 4.08 12.15 -24.13
N ALA A 735 3.15 11.82 -23.25
CA ALA A 735 2.41 10.57 -23.27
C ALA A 735 0.91 10.86 -23.10
N ASP A 736 0.08 10.21 -23.91
CA ASP A 736 -1.37 10.31 -23.88
C ASP A 736 -1.97 9.00 -23.38
N ILE A 737 -2.92 9.08 -22.45
CA ILE A 737 -3.63 7.95 -21.89
C ILE A 737 -5.12 8.20 -21.99
N PHE A 738 -5.85 7.31 -22.64
CA PHE A 738 -7.30 7.29 -22.64
C PHE A 738 -7.79 5.98 -22.00
N GLY A 739 -8.83 6.03 -21.17
CA GLY A 739 -9.38 4.84 -20.56
C GLY A 739 -10.87 4.88 -20.32
N VAL A 740 -11.43 3.66 -20.19
CA VAL A 740 -12.83 3.41 -19.83
C VAL A 740 -12.86 2.47 -18.64
N GLU A 741 -13.63 2.80 -17.62
CA GLU A 741 -13.80 2.01 -16.38
C GLU A 741 -15.29 1.67 -16.20
N LEU A 742 -15.60 0.42 -15.93
CA LEU A 742 -16.89 -0.07 -15.47
C LEU A 742 -16.74 -0.58 -14.04
N GLU A 743 -17.59 -0.11 -13.14
CA GLU A 743 -17.67 -0.61 -11.76
C GLU A 743 -19.10 -1.04 -11.48
N THR A 744 -19.24 -2.18 -10.83
CA THR A 744 -20.55 -2.68 -10.35
C THR A 744 -20.40 -3.20 -8.93
N ARG A 745 -21.35 -2.82 -8.07
CA ARG A 745 -21.56 -3.38 -6.73
C ARG A 745 -23.04 -3.66 -6.60
N LEU A 746 -23.42 -4.92 -6.58
CA LEU A 746 -24.82 -5.34 -6.64
C LEU A 746 -25.10 -6.47 -5.66
N ASN A 747 -26.24 -6.42 -4.98
CA ASN A 747 -26.81 -7.51 -4.22
C ASN A 747 -27.66 -8.36 -5.18
N ILE A 748 -27.20 -9.56 -5.51
CA ILE A 748 -27.89 -10.46 -6.47
C ILE A 748 -29.00 -11.23 -5.79
N ILE A 749 -28.81 -11.59 -4.53
CA ILE A 749 -29.80 -12.25 -3.67
C ILE A 749 -29.84 -11.50 -2.36
N GLU A 750 -31.01 -11.12 -1.94
CA GLU A 750 -31.26 -10.38 -0.70
C GLU A 750 -32.24 -11.16 0.18
N ASN A 751 -32.23 -10.87 1.48
CA ASN A 751 -33.25 -11.33 2.41
C ASN A 751 -34.50 -10.41 2.39
N GLU A 752 -35.48 -10.70 3.25
CA GLU A 752 -36.70 -9.88 3.41
C GLU A 752 -36.42 -8.48 3.93
N ASP A 753 -35.26 -8.27 4.58
CA ASP A 753 -34.81 -6.98 5.13
C ASP A 753 -33.86 -6.24 4.17
N GLU A 754 -33.83 -6.64 2.90
CA GLU A 754 -32.95 -6.10 1.83
C GLU A 754 -31.42 -6.19 2.10
N GLU A 755 -31.01 -7.03 3.05
CA GLU A 755 -29.59 -7.31 3.25
C GLU A 755 -29.07 -8.31 2.21
N GLY A 756 -27.88 -8.03 1.66
CA GLY A 756 -27.26 -8.91 0.67
C GLY A 756 -26.88 -10.28 1.22
N ILE A 757 -27.48 -11.34 0.66
CA ILE A 757 -27.07 -12.74 0.87
C ILE A 757 -25.96 -13.10 -0.10
N VAL A 758 -26.10 -12.69 -1.36
CA VAL A 758 -25.07 -12.83 -2.39
C VAL A 758 -24.81 -11.49 -3.01
N ASP A 759 -23.61 -10.97 -2.82
CA ASP A 759 -23.15 -9.75 -3.45
C ASP A 759 -22.06 -10.02 -4.51
N VAL A 760 -22.08 -9.19 -5.56
CA VAL A 760 -21.12 -9.21 -6.65
C VAL A 760 -20.50 -7.81 -6.80
N ASN A 761 -19.18 -7.76 -6.71
CA ASN A 761 -18.39 -6.58 -7.05
C ASN A 761 -17.52 -6.90 -8.26
N MET A 762 -17.55 -6.04 -9.27
CA MET A 762 -16.76 -6.21 -10.46
C MET A 762 -16.26 -4.87 -10.97
N ASN A 763 -14.99 -4.83 -11.33
CA ASN A 763 -14.33 -3.69 -11.93
C ASN A 763 -13.62 -4.12 -13.21
N ILE A 764 -13.86 -3.39 -14.29
CA ILE A 764 -13.19 -3.60 -15.58
C ILE A 764 -12.64 -2.26 -16.04
N THR A 765 -11.37 -2.24 -16.41
CA THR A 765 -10.72 -1.05 -16.97
C THR A 765 -10.01 -1.43 -18.26
N LYS A 766 -10.27 -0.68 -19.33
CA LYS A 766 -9.51 -0.76 -20.60
C LYS A 766 -8.87 0.58 -20.85
N MET A 767 -7.59 0.57 -21.22
CA MET A 767 -6.77 1.75 -21.46
C MET A 767 -6.04 1.63 -22.79
N TRP A 768 -5.69 2.77 -23.34
CA TRP A 768 -4.85 2.94 -24.53
C TRP A 768 -3.78 3.96 -24.19
N PHE A 769 -2.55 3.62 -24.46
CA PHE A 769 -1.37 4.43 -24.17
C PHE A 769 -0.66 4.76 -25.47
N ASN A 770 -0.15 5.96 -25.57
CA ASN A 770 0.76 6.37 -26.63
C ASN A 770 1.73 7.40 -26.09
N GLN A 771 3.03 7.17 -26.21
CA GLN A 771 4.06 8.14 -25.89
C GLN A 771 5.02 8.31 -27.05
N ASP A 772 5.41 9.56 -27.30
CA ASP A 772 6.49 9.88 -28.23
C ASP A 772 7.84 9.45 -27.63
N LEU A 773 8.76 9.04 -28.48
CA LEU A 773 10.14 8.78 -28.08
C LEU A 773 11.08 9.77 -28.76
N PHE A 774 11.91 10.47 -27.99
CA PHE A 774 13.01 11.25 -28.55
C PHE A 774 13.96 10.33 -29.35
N GLU A 775 14.59 10.85 -30.38
CA GLU A 775 15.46 10.09 -31.30
C GLU A 775 16.48 9.23 -30.54
N ASN A 776 17.02 9.73 -29.43
CA ASN A 776 17.99 9.04 -28.59
C ASN A 776 17.42 7.82 -27.83
N TYR A 777 16.09 7.68 -27.77
CA TYR A 777 15.42 6.57 -27.07
C TYR A 777 14.60 5.70 -28.01
N GLN A 778 14.60 6.01 -29.33
CA GLN A 778 13.97 5.16 -30.35
C GLN A 778 14.79 3.88 -30.53
N TYR A 779 14.15 2.76 -30.39
CA TYR A 779 14.73 1.44 -30.63
C TYR A 779 13.88 0.68 -31.63
N LYS A 780 14.44 -0.29 -32.33
CA LYS A 780 13.71 -1.12 -33.28
C LYS A 780 13.03 -0.31 -34.41
N GLY A 781 13.44 0.95 -34.60
CA GLY A 781 12.83 1.86 -35.59
C GLY A 781 11.45 2.44 -35.20
N ILE A 782 10.97 2.24 -33.96
CA ILE A 782 9.72 2.81 -33.46
C ILE A 782 9.94 4.23 -32.93
N LYS A 783 8.98 5.11 -33.23
CA LYS A 783 8.96 6.50 -32.74
C LYS A 783 8.00 6.73 -31.60
N GLU A 784 7.13 5.78 -31.37
CA GLU A 784 6.08 5.80 -30.36
C GLU A 784 6.08 4.45 -29.63
N SER A 785 5.74 4.44 -28.35
CA SER A 785 5.66 3.26 -27.51
C SER A 785 4.49 3.36 -26.54
N GLU A 786 4.13 2.26 -25.91
CA GLU A 786 3.29 2.27 -24.74
C GLU A 786 4.06 2.80 -23.53
N LEU A 787 3.36 3.23 -22.48
CA LEU A 787 3.97 3.76 -21.26
C LEU A 787 4.47 2.60 -20.38
N GLN A 788 5.66 2.76 -19.81
CA GLN A 788 6.24 1.78 -18.90
C GLN A 788 5.34 1.56 -17.67
N GLY A 789 5.19 0.30 -17.26
CA GLY A 789 4.49 -0.12 -16.05
C GLY A 789 2.96 -0.17 -16.19
N ALA A 790 2.41 0.22 -17.33
CA ALA A 790 0.98 0.32 -17.55
C ALA A 790 0.40 -0.94 -18.21
N SER A 791 -0.58 -1.59 -17.55
CA SER A 791 -1.39 -2.65 -18.17
C SER A 791 -2.60 -2.05 -18.87
N ASP A 792 -2.85 -2.45 -20.11
CA ASP A 792 -3.94 -1.91 -20.93
C ASP A 792 -5.33 -2.45 -20.57
N PHE A 793 -5.40 -3.62 -19.91
CA PHE A 793 -6.63 -4.22 -19.46
C PHE A 793 -6.52 -4.76 -18.03
N ILE A 794 -7.50 -4.41 -17.19
CA ILE A 794 -7.58 -4.78 -15.78
C ILE A 794 -8.98 -5.33 -15.50
N PHE A 795 -9.04 -6.46 -14.80
CA PHE A 795 -10.26 -7.03 -14.27
C PHE A 795 -10.08 -7.37 -12.79
N ASN A 796 -11.01 -6.93 -11.94
CA ASN A 796 -11.12 -7.35 -10.56
C ASN A 796 -12.57 -7.77 -10.30
N GLY A 797 -12.77 -8.94 -9.69
CA GLY A 797 -14.09 -9.45 -9.38
C GLY A 797 -14.13 -10.11 -8.00
N ALA A 798 -15.25 -10.00 -7.31
CA ALA A 798 -15.52 -10.70 -6.07
C ALA A 798 -16.99 -11.11 -6.02
N VAL A 799 -17.23 -12.35 -5.58
CA VAL A 799 -18.55 -12.87 -5.26
C VAL A 799 -18.54 -13.30 -3.81
N SER A 800 -19.43 -12.75 -3.00
CA SER A 800 -19.53 -13.07 -1.58
C SER A 800 -20.91 -13.66 -1.29
N PHE A 801 -20.90 -14.66 -0.42
CA PHE A 801 -22.10 -15.26 0.17
C PHE A 801 -22.06 -15.05 1.67
N LYS A 802 -23.15 -14.59 2.27
CA LYS A 802 -23.32 -14.32 3.70
C LYS A 802 -24.59 -14.98 4.23
N SER A 803 -24.46 -15.92 5.16
CA SER A 803 -25.63 -16.55 5.78
C SER A 803 -26.27 -15.62 6.82
N GLN A 804 -27.59 -15.72 6.95
CA GLN A 804 -28.42 -14.91 7.86
C GLN A 804 -28.50 -15.47 9.30
N SER A 805 -27.73 -16.51 9.64
CA SER A 805 -27.76 -17.13 10.96
C SER A 805 -26.93 -16.37 12.00
N GLU A 806 -27.30 -16.47 13.30
CA GLU A 806 -26.49 -15.91 14.41
C GLU A 806 -25.02 -16.34 14.36
N ASN A 807 -24.76 -17.59 13.91
CA ASN A 807 -23.41 -18.10 13.62
C ASN A 807 -23.02 -17.81 12.17
N GLN A 808 -22.94 -16.54 11.83
CA GLN A 808 -22.72 -16.05 10.49
C GLN A 808 -21.61 -16.82 9.76
N PHE A 809 -22.00 -17.49 8.67
CA PHE A 809 -21.07 -18.09 7.71
C PHE A 809 -20.93 -17.17 6.52
N MET A 810 -19.71 -16.95 6.08
CA MET A 810 -19.41 -16.14 4.91
C MET A 810 -18.36 -16.82 4.05
N ALA A 811 -18.52 -16.74 2.73
CA ALA A 811 -17.57 -17.23 1.75
C ALA A 811 -17.43 -16.20 0.63
N THR A 812 -16.19 -15.80 0.32
CA THR A 812 -15.89 -14.85 -0.75
C THR A 812 -14.86 -15.43 -1.70
N LEU A 813 -15.20 -15.45 -2.98
CA LEU A 813 -14.31 -15.80 -4.09
C LEU A 813 -13.87 -14.52 -4.78
N THR A 814 -12.55 -14.32 -4.97
CA THR A 814 -11.99 -13.14 -5.64
C THR A 814 -11.14 -13.55 -6.83
N GLY A 815 -11.27 -12.83 -7.96
CA GLY A 815 -10.45 -13.00 -9.15
C GLY A 815 -9.85 -11.68 -9.60
N ASN A 816 -8.56 -11.65 -9.97
CA ASN A 816 -7.90 -10.46 -10.49
C ASN A 816 -7.08 -10.84 -11.72
N TYR A 817 -7.11 -9.99 -12.74
CA TYR A 817 -6.33 -10.11 -13.96
C TYR A 817 -5.78 -8.75 -14.36
N SER A 818 -4.51 -8.73 -14.77
CA SER A 818 -3.89 -7.62 -15.49
C SER A 818 -3.23 -8.14 -16.75
N SER A 819 -3.36 -7.40 -17.86
CA SER A 819 -2.71 -7.73 -19.12
C SER A 819 -1.20 -7.48 -19.07
N ASP A 820 -0.52 -7.80 -20.16
CA ASP A 820 0.90 -7.50 -20.36
C ASP A 820 1.20 -6.03 -20.08
N LYS A 821 2.42 -5.76 -19.59
CA LYS A 821 2.92 -4.39 -19.39
C LYS A 821 4.42 -4.32 -19.67
N ILE A 822 4.89 -3.16 -20.09
CA ILE A 822 6.32 -2.90 -20.27
C ILE A 822 7.00 -2.78 -18.91
N PHE A 823 7.94 -3.68 -18.62
CA PHE A 823 8.79 -3.60 -17.43
C PHE A 823 9.86 -2.51 -17.58
N ALA A 824 10.52 -2.49 -18.74
CA ALA A 824 11.52 -1.49 -19.11
C ALA A 824 11.50 -1.27 -20.62
N LEU A 825 11.64 -0.02 -21.05
CA LEU A 825 11.78 0.31 -22.46
C LEU A 825 13.11 -0.25 -23.02
N GLY A 826 13.11 -0.50 -24.32
CA GLY A 826 14.30 -0.90 -25.03
C GLY A 826 15.36 0.22 -25.12
N SER A 827 16.50 -0.11 -25.69
CA SER A 827 17.55 0.86 -25.99
C SER A 827 17.88 0.88 -27.48
N PRO A 828 18.22 2.06 -28.02
CA PRO A 828 18.58 2.20 -29.43
C PRO A 828 19.92 1.54 -29.75
N GLU A 829 20.16 1.26 -31.03
CA GLU A 829 21.44 0.92 -31.58
C GLU A 829 22.43 2.08 -31.46
N ASP A 830 23.72 1.78 -31.44
CA ASP A 830 24.77 2.80 -31.48
C ASP A 830 25.13 3.12 -32.93
N PHE A 831 24.81 4.33 -33.39
CA PHE A 831 25.11 4.80 -34.74
C PHE A 831 26.63 4.87 -35.06
N ASN A 832 27.43 5.01 -34.00
CA ASN A 832 28.89 5.07 -34.12
C ASN A 832 29.56 3.70 -33.97
N ASN A 833 28.85 2.69 -33.51
CA ASN A 833 29.40 1.34 -33.31
C ASN A 833 28.36 0.29 -33.76
N SER A 834 28.52 -0.19 -34.98
CA SER A 834 27.62 -1.19 -35.59
C SER A 834 27.57 -2.55 -34.88
N ALA A 835 28.44 -2.78 -33.89
CA ALA A 835 28.39 -3.98 -33.05
C ALA A 835 27.38 -3.84 -31.92
N VAL A 836 26.95 -2.62 -31.58
CA VAL A 836 25.92 -2.35 -30.58
C VAL A 836 24.57 -2.25 -31.25
N LEU A 837 23.82 -3.34 -31.22
CA LEU A 837 22.45 -3.40 -31.72
C LEU A 837 21.46 -2.84 -30.68
N TYR A 838 20.23 -2.57 -31.12
CA TYR A 838 19.14 -2.21 -30.20
C TYR A 838 18.85 -3.37 -29.22
N ASN A 839 18.31 -3.05 -28.05
CA ASN A 839 17.59 -4.00 -27.22
C ASN A 839 16.10 -3.70 -27.31
N ASP A 840 15.29 -4.76 -27.40
CA ASP A 840 13.83 -4.62 -27.36
C ASP A 840 13.37 -4.38 -25.92
N GLU A 841 12.12 -3.93 -25.75
CA GLU A 841 11.49 -3.80 -24.45
C GLU A 841 11.36 -5.15 -23.73
N ILE A 842 11.40 -5.10 -22.39
CA ILE A 842 11.09 -6.24 -21.54
C ILE A 842 9.63 -6.16 -21.16
N ILE A 843 8.86 -7.19 -21.50
CA ILE A 843 7.42 -7.29 -21.26
C ILE A 843 7.15 -8.25 -20.10
N GLU A 844 6.48 -7.77 -19.05
CA GLU A 844 5.87 -8.61 -18.03
C GLU A 844 4.53 -9.12 -18.53
N LYS A 845 4.36 -10.45 -18.58
CA LYS A 845 3.15 -11.09 -19.11
C LYS A 845 2.01 -11.03 -18.13
N GLY A 846 0.82 -10.78 -18.65
CA GLY A 846 -0.40 -10.79 -17.85
C GLY A 846 -0.73 -12.17 -17.29
N PHE A 847 -1.33 -12.18 -16.11
CA PHE A 847 -1.76 -13.41 -15.44
C PHE A 847 -3.03 -13.19 -14.62
N PHE A 848 -3.70 -14.30 -14.30
CA PHE A 848 -4.92 -14.31 -13.49
C PHE A 848 -4.64 -14.94 -12.13
N THR A 849 -5.13 -14.29 -11.06
CA THR A 849 -5.06 -14.83 -9.69
C THR A 849 -6.46 -15.09 -9.14
N LEU A 850 -6.59 -16.13 -8.31
CA LEU A 850 -7.82 -16.51 -7.64
C LEU A 850 -7.59 -16.62 -6.14
N GLY A 851 -8.51 -16.08 -5.34
CA GLY A 851 -8.49 -16.17 -3.89
C GLY A 851 -9.84 -16.64 -3.33
N LEU A 852 -9.81 -17.37 -2.23
CA LEU A 852 -11.00 -17.82 -1.49
C LEU A 852 -10.84 -17.49 -0.02
N VAL A 853 -11.87 -16.95 0.58
CA VAL A 853 -11.98 -16.72 2.01
C VAL A 853 -13.27 -17.32 2.53
N VAL A 854 -13.17 -18.06 3.62
CA VAL A 854 -14.32 -18.61 4.33
C VAL A 854 -14.20 -18.21 5.79
N SER A 855 -15.22 -17.62 6.35
CA SER A 855 -15.27 -17.28 7.77
C SER A 855 -16.55 -17.77 8.42
N LYS A 856 -16.46 -18.05 9.71
CA LYS A 856 -17.59 -18.48 10.53
C LYS A 856 -17.48 -17.91 11.93
N LYS A 857 -18.52 -17.27 12.39
CA LYS A 857 -18.69 -16.90 13.79
C LYS A 857 -19.19 -18.11 14.58
N LEU A 858 -18.59 -18.35 15.73
CA LEU A 858 -18.98 -19.38 16.68
C LEU A 858 -19.43 -18.71 17.99
N GLY A 859 -20.72 -18.40 18.07
CA GLY A 859 -21.29 -17.53 19.11
C GLY A 859 -20.85 -16.08 18.92
N LYS A 860 -20.95 -15.29 20.00
CA LYS A 860 -20.68 -13.82 19.96
C LYS A 860 -19.21 -13.44 19.94
N ASN A 861 -18.32 -14.32 20.43
CA ASN A 861 -16.95 -13.95 20.79
C ASN A 861 -15.88 -14.58 19.90
N LEU A 862 -16.17 -15.72 19.27
CA LEU A 862 -15.15 -16.47 18.51
C LEU A 862 -15.45 -16.41 16.99
N GLU A 863 -14.42 -16.05 16.22
CA GLU A 863 -14.43 -16.09 14.76
C GLU A 863 -13.30 -16.97 14.23
N LEU A 864 -13.64 -17.87 13.33
CA LEU A 864 -12.69 -18.68 12.56
C LEU A 864 -12.70 -18.18 11.12
N ARG A 865 -11.50 -17.98 10.53
CA ARG A 865 -11.35 -17.58 9.13
C ARG A 865 -10.26 -18.41 8.47
N LEU A 866 -10.62 -19.04 7.35
CA LEU A 866 -9.70 -19.73 6.44
C LEU A 866 -9.56 -18.90 5.17
N SER A 867 -8.34 -18.63 4.73
CA SER A 867 -8.05 -17.94 3.48
C SER A 867 -7.05 -18.73 2.64
N GLY A 868 -7.29 -18.77 1.32
CA GLY A 868 -6.37 -19.25 0.29
C GLY A 868 -6.17 -18.15 -0.74
N GLN A 869 -4.93 -17.80 -1.02
CA GLN A 869 -4.55 -16.81 -2.02
C GLN A 869 -3.72 -17.46 -3.12
N ASN A 870 -3.80 -16.88 -4.33
CA ASN A 870 -3.09 -17.40 -5.50
C ASN A 870 -3.39 -18.87 -5.81
N LEU A 871 -4.67 -19.28 -5.71
CA LEU A 871 -5.10 -20.68 -5.85
C LEU A 871 -4.74 -21.31 -7.20
N LEU A 872 -4.60 -20.51 -8.26
CA LEU A 872 -4.23 -20.98 -9.59
C LEU A 872 -2.73 -21.14 -9.78
N ASN A 873 -1.92 -20.49 -8.93
CA ASN A 873 -0.46 -20.51 -8.98
C ASN A 873 0.12 -20.32 -10.40
N PRO A 874 -0.22 -19.22 -11.12
CA PRO A 874 0.24 -19.00 -12.48
C PRO A 874 1.76 -18.81 -12.54
N ASP A 875 2.33 -19.08 -13.71
CA ASP A 875 3.69 -18.65 -14.02
C ASP A 875 3.73 -17.14 -14.22
N ILE A 876 4.60 -16.46 -13.48
CA ILE A 876 4.91 -15.05 -13.66
C ILE A 876 6.10 -14.99 -14.61
N LYS A 877 5.93 -14.30 -15.75
CA LYS A 877 6.89 -14.33 -16.87
C LYS A 877 7.26 -12.93 -17.31
N GLN A 878 8.55 -12.77 -17.63
CA GLN A 878 9.04 -11.64 -18.42
C GLN A 878 9.63 -12.14 -19.72
N THR A 879 9.33 -11.46 -20.82
CA THR A 879 9.83 -11.80 -22.16
C THR A 879 10.47 -10.59 -22.81
N GLN A 880 11.39 -10.83 -23.74
CA GLN A 880 12.06 -9.80 -24.54
C GLN A 880 12.19 -10.27 -25.98
N GLY A 881 11.96 -9.37 -26.94
CA GLY A 881 12.26 -9.62 -28.33
C GLY A 881 13.79 -9.67 -28.55
N VAL A 882 14.27 -10.73 -29.20
CA VAL A 882 15.68 -10.92 -29.52
C VAL A 882 15.82 -11.20 -31.01
N ARG A 883 16.67 -10.43 -31.68
CA ARG A 883 16.98 -10.60 -33.10
C ARG A 883 18.28 -11.41 -33.26
N ASN A 884 18.17 -12.58 -33.82
CA ASN A 884 19.36 -13.37 -34.13
C ASN A 884 20.22 -12.64 -35.19
N ILE A 885 21.46 -12.30 -34.84
CA ILE A 885 22.36 -11.50 -35.67
C ILE A 885 22.68 -12.19 -37.01
N ASN A 886 22.81 -13.53 -37.01
CA ASN A 886 23.20 -14.29 -38.17
C ASN A 886 22.06 -14.55 -39.16
N THR A 887 20.86 -14.77 -38.64
CA THR A 887 19.68 -15.15 -39.46
C THR A 887 18.70 -13.99 -39.67
N GLY A 888 18.78 -12.91 -38.84
CA GLY A 888 17.85 -11.80 -38.85
C GLY A 888 16.44 -12.17 -38.30
N VAL A 889 16.26 -13.39 -37.81
CA VAL A 889 14.98 -13.86 -37.24
C VAL A 889 14.76 -13.26 -35.85
N ASN A 890 13.59 -12.72 -35.65
CA ASN A 890 13.16 -12.24 -34.35
C ASN A 890 12.47 -13.38 -33.58
N THR A 891 12.88 -13.60 -32.34
CA THR A 891 12.25 -14.54 -31.40
C THR A 891 11.82 -13.78 -30.16
N ASN A 892 10.84 -14.30 -29.45
CA ASN A 892 10.42 -13.75 -28.18
C ASN A 892 10.94 -14.66 -27.06
N GLU A 893 12.02 -14.23 -26.42
CA GLU A 893 12.74 -15.03 -25.44
C GLU A 893 12.24 -14.81 -24.03
N LEU A 894 12.26 -15.85 -23.22
CA LEU A 894 11.90 -15.80 -21.82
C LEU A 894 13.06 -15.22 -21.01
N VAL A 895 12.85 -14.06 -20.40
CA VAL A 895 13.84 -13.37 -19.55
C VAL A 895 13.79 -13.87 -18.12
N SER A 896 12.59 -14.02 -17.58
CA SER A 896 12.40 -14.61 -16.25
C SER A 896 11.09 -15.37 -16.18
N SER A 897 11.05 -16.41 -15.34
CA SER A 897 9.83 -17.14 -15.02
C SER A 897 9.94 -17.73 -13.63
N TYR A 898 8.87 -17.61 -12.83
CA TYR A 898 8.79 -18.22 -11.50
C TYR A 898 7.32 -18.40 -11.07
N LYS A 899 7.11 -19.15 -9.99
CA LYS A 899 5.80 -19.34 -9.33
C LYS A 899 5.86 -18.90 -7.88
N ASN A 900 4.81 -18.25 -7.41
CA ASN A 900 4.72 -17.77 -6.02
C ASN A 900 4.19 -18.82 -5.02
N GLY A 901 3.58 -19.91 -5.53
CA GLY A 901 2.89 -20.88 -4.68
C GLY A 901 1.50 -20.41 -4.23
N VAL A 902 0.80 -21.30 -3.57
CA VAL A 902 -0.51 -21.03 -2.95
C VAL A 902 -0.30 -20.73 -1.47
N ASP A 903 -0.76 -19.58 -1.03
CA ASP A 903 -0.73 -19.20 0.39
C ASP A 903 -2.04 -19.59 1.08
N THR A 904 -1.94 -20.32 2.17
CA THR A 904 -3.08 -20.69 3.03
C THR A 904 -2.91 -20.16 4.44
N ARG A 905 -4.01 -19.72 5.05
CA ARG A 905 -3.99 -19.19 6.42
C ARG A 905 -5.27 -19.48 7.16
N LEU A 906 -5.14 -19.98 8.39
CA LEU A 906 -6.22 -20.07 9.37
C LEU A 906 -6.02 -18.96 10.41
N THR A 907 -7.03 -18.17 10.66
CA THR A 907 -7.05 -17.13 11.71
C THR A 907 -8.16 -17.44 12.71
N ILE A 908 -7.83 -17.33 13.97
CA ILE A 908 -8.74 -17.48 15.11
C ILE A 908 -8.75 -16.14 15.84
N THR A 909 -9.93 -15.53 15.95
CA THR A 909 -10.11 -14.25 16.66
C THR A 909 -11.07 -14.45 17.81
N TYR A 910 -10.68 -13.99 19.00
CA TYR A 910 -11.55 -13.96 20.18
C TYR A 910 -11.73 -12.51 20.63
N ASN A 911 -12.99 -12.12 20.77
CA ASN A 911 -13.41 -10.78 21.25
C ASN A 911 -13.90 -10.92 22.69
N PHE A 912 -13.38 -10.08 23.59
CA PHE A 912 -13.74 -10.06 25.02
C PHE A 912 -14.82 -9.04 25.32
#